data_b113383502a96a748b7614df00b65c68
#
_entry.id   b113383502a96a748b7614df00b65c68
#
_cell.length_a   1.000
_cell.length_b   1.000
_cell.length_c   1.000
_cell.angle_alpha   90.00
_cell.angle_beta   90.00
_cell.angle_gamma   90.00
#
_symmetry.space_group_name_H-M   'P 1'
#
loop_
_entity.id
_entity.type
_entity.pdbx_description
1 polymer ?
#
loop_
_entity_poly.entity_id
_entity_poly.type
_entity_poly.pdbx_seq_one_letter_code
_entity_poly.pdbx_strand_id
1 'polypeptide(L)'
;MKEYTSDLIRNVAVVSHDGAGKTALVESLLLSCGAVDFVGKGQDNKHIMDFEPEEIKRNVTIQLGMAPCEWNGHKINFIDTPGYSEFHGEVRSALRAADGMLMVLSAGTGVEIDTIRAWEYGVELQMPRMAFINKMDVEKADFFGTLEKMRELFGKAIMPLQIPIGEGPTFKGVVDVAKRTAYVYENGNMREVEVPAELADKVEEIREMTVEAAAEGNDTLLEKYLDGQELTLEEIRQGLREGMLTGRVCPVMCGTALSRIGMDQVLDRMIRYMPDATKKVMTAIGVDSQEEHIVVADKPFTGFVFKTILDPFAGKQSFVRVFSGELKVGDKLYNVTRDVEEKWGKMVTLIGKQQVPVEVAKAGDIVVIPKLAETKTGDTFGTAEFKVKYAPIRFPQPLYRIAMVPEKKGEEEKLANALGRISEEDPTCEVVKDVEGRQMQVRCMGDVHLEHILQKMERKYGIRAKLETPYIPYRETIRGTVEVEGKHKKQSGGHGQYGHVKLGIAPLYEGEFEFIDKIFGGAVPRQYIPAVEKGVRETLEKGLLAGYPMIGIQVTLLDGSYHTVDSSELAFKMAAAQALKKGVPDAKPILLEPVYNVNVIGPEEFMGDIMGDLNSRRGRVLGMDQGVREGITVVKAQVPLVEMLDYVTVLRSMTQGQGVFNMEFNGYEEVPHKQAETIIAGFAGHEES
;
A
#
# COMPACT_ATOMS: atom_id res chain seq x y z
N MET A 1 20.32 -26.56 0.42
CA MET A 1 20.63 -25.65 1.52
C MET A 1 20.67 -26.46 2.83
N LYS A 2 21.54 -26.12 3.76
CA LYS A 2 21.59 -26.80 5.07
C LYS A 2 20.36 -26.44 5.90
N GLU A 3 19.98 -27.30 6.83
CA GLU A 3 18.98 -26.97 7.84
C GLU A 3 19.64 -26.10 8.93
N TYR A 4 18.91 -25.08 9.38
CA TYR A 4 19.34 -24.17 10.44
C TYR A 4 18.34 -24.19 11.58
N THR A 5 18.83 -24.04 12.81
CA THR A 5 18.00 -23.78 13.99
C THR A 5 17.60 -22.30 14.03
N SER A 6 16.49 -21.99 14.68
CA SER A 6 15.89 -20.64 14.69
C SER A 6 16.83 -19.55 15.20
N ASP A 7 17.75 -19.88 16.13
CA ASP A 7 18.76 -18.96 16.67
C ASP A 7 19.86 -18.58 15.65
N LEU A 8 20.04 -19.38 14.60
CA LEU A 8 21.01 -19.14 13.53
C LEU A 8 20.41 -18.46 12.29
N ILE A 9 19.11 -18.13 12.31
CA ILE A 9 18.42 -17.49 11.20
C ILE A 9 18.27 -16.00 11.47
N ARG A 10 18.51 -15.18 10.44
CA ARG A 10 18.30 -13.74 10.42
C ARG A 10 17.42 -13.38 9.21
N ASN A 11 16.37 -12.60 9.41
CA ASN A 11 15.51 -12.12 8.33
C ASN A 11 15.61 -10.60 8.27
N VAL A 12 16.18 -10.09 7.20
CA VAL A 12 16.55 -8.69 7.06
C VAL A 12 15.87 -8.08 5.86
N ALA A 13 14.98 -7.12 6.09
CA ALA A 13 14.42 -6.28 5.04
C ALA A 13 15.40 -5.15 4.71
N VAL A 14 15.74 -5.01 3.43
CA VAL A 14 16.62 -3.96 2.94
C VAL A 14 15.77 -2.85 2.36
N VAL A 15 15.79 -1.67 2.98
CA VAL A 15 14.85 -0.58 2.71
C VAL A 15 15.58 0.74 2.49
N SER A 16 15.04 1.61 1.67
CA SER A 16 15.48 3.01 1.46
C SER A 16 14.71 3.64 0.30
N HIS A 17 15.12 4.89 -0.06
CA HIS A 17 14.72 5.56 -1.29
C HIS A 17 15.27 4.87 -2.55
N ASP A 18 14.76 5.26 -3.72
CA ASP A 18 15.30 4.79 -4.99
C ASP A 18 16.71 5.32 -5.25
N GLY A 19 17.52 4.52 -5.93
CA GLY A 19 18.88 4.89 -6.25
C GLY A 19 19.90 4.80 -5.09
N ALA A 20 19.53 4.46 -3.85
CA ALA A 20 20.47 4.26 -2.74
C ALA A 20 21.41 3.06 -2.95
N GLY A 21 21.03 2.12 -3.82
CA GLY A 21 21.82 0.93 -4.16
C GLY A 21 21.49 -0.29 -3.30
N LYS A 22 20.23 -0.45 -2.88
CA LYS A 22 19.71 -1.61 -2.11
C LYS A 22 20.01 -2.93 -2.81
N THR A 23 19.50 -3.09 -4.03
CA THR A 23 19.69 -4.30 -4.85
C THR A 23 21.15 -4.61 -5.08
N ALA A 24 21.96 -3.60 -5.44
CA ALA A 24 23.40 -3.76 -5.60
C ALA A 24 24.10 -4.21 -4.30
N LEU A 25 23.67 -3.70 -3.15
CA LEU A 25 24.17 -4.14 -1.85
C LEU A 25 23.81 -5.60 -1.58
N VAL A 26 22.54 -5.99 -1.75
CA VAL A 26 22.10 -7.39 -1.54
C VAL A 26 22.88 -8.33 -2.45
N GLU A 27 23.00 -8.04 -3.74
CA GLU A 27 23.75 -8.88 -4.68
C GLU A 27 25.24 -8.97 -4.33
N SER A 28 25.85 -7.87 -3.85
CA SER A 28 27.24 -7.87 -3.39
C SER A 28 27.44 -8.69 -2.13
N LEU A 29 26.49 -8.68 -1.20
CA LEU A 29 26.50 -9.54 -0.01
C LEU A 29 26.33 -11.02 -0.40
N LEU A 30 25.42 -11.32 -1.35
CA LEU A 30 25.23 -12.67 -1.87
C LEU A 30 26.48 -13.20 -2.58
N LEU A 31 27.20 -12.37 -3.32
CA LEU A 31 28.47 -12.72 -3.92
C LEU A 31 29.54 -12.97 -2.87
N SER A 32 29.64 -12.13 -1.83
CA SER A 32 30.61 -12.28 -0.75
C SER A 32 30.43 -13.57 0.05
N CYS A 33 29.19 -14.03 0.22
CA CYS A 33 28.92 -15.33 0.86
C CYS A 33 28.93 -16.53 -0.10
N GLY A 34 29.21 -16.31 -1.40
CA GLY A 34 29.25 -17.38 -2.42
C GLY A 34 27.89 -17.95 -2.80
N ALA A 35 26.79 -17.28 -2.49
CA ALA A 35 25.44 -17.70 -2.89
C ALA A 35 25.18 -17.47 -4.38
N VAL A 36 25.90 -16.57 -4.99
CA VAL A 36 25.85 -16.23 -6.42
C VAL A 36 27.25 -16.03 -6.98
N ASP A 37 27.43 -16.17 -8.29
CA ASP A 37 28.73 -16.08 -8.95
C ASP A 37 29.05 -14.70 -9.54
N PHE A 38 28.08 -13.79 -9.58
CA PHE A 38 28.25 -12.43 -10.12
C PHE A 38 27.29 -11.43 -9.47
N VAL A 39 27.61 -10.14 -9.61
CA VAL A 39 26.73 -9.01 -9.29
C VAL A 39 26.30 -8.35 -10.58
N GLY A 40 25.01 -8.08 -10.72
CA GLY A 40 24.50 -7.30 -11.85
C GLY A 40 25.13 -5.89 -11.84
N LYS A 41 25.75 -5.48 -12.94
CA LYS A 41 26.27 -4.11 -13.12
C LYS A 41 25.29 -3.33 -13.99
N GLY A 42 24.70 -2.35 -13.43
CA GLY A 42 23.79 -1.30 -13.93
C GLY A 42 23.31 -1.32 -15.39
N GLN A 43 24.15 -1.54 -16.37
CA GLN A 43 23.75 -1.57 -17.79
C GLN A 43 23.66 -2.98 -18.42
N ASP A 44 24.19 -4.00 -17.76
CA ASP A 44 24.19 -5.36 -18.31
C ASP A 44 22.87 -6.12 -18.04
N ASN A 45 21.92 -5.50 -17.33
CA ASN A 45 20.55 -5.99 -17.05
C ASN A 45 20.47 -7.46 -16.57
N LYS A 46 21.48 -7.93 -15.84
CA LYS A 46 21.54 -9.29 -15.29
C LYS A 46 21.48 -9.27 -13.77
N HIS A 47 20.51 -8.53 -13.21
CA HIS A 47 20.26 -8.56 -11.78
C HIS A 47 19.62 -9.91 -11.39
N ILE A 48 20.01 -10.40 -10.22
CA ILE A 48 19.44 -11.63 -9.65
C ILE A 48 18.15 -11.29 -8.93
N MET A 49 18.11 -10.15 -8.26
CA MET A 49 16.97 -9.71 -7.47
C MET A 49 15.91 -9.06 -8.36
N ASP A 50 16.29 -8.22 -9.31
CA ASP A 50 15.41 -7.55 -10.29
C ASP A 50 15.34 -8.38 -11.57
N PHE A 51 14.40 -9.28 -11.63
CA PHE A 51 14.31 -10.26 -12.72
C PHE A 51 13.05 -10.15 -13.57
N GLU A 52 12.07 -9.34 -13.16
CA GLU A 52 10.89 -9.09 -13.99
C GLU A 52 11.25 -8.17 -15.17
N PRO A 53 10.71 -8.41 -16.37
CA PRO A 53 11.05 -7.61 -17.55
C PRO A 53 10.82 -6.11 -17.38
N GLU A 54 9.83 -5.72 -16.58
CA GLU A 54 9.52 -4.33 -16.27
C GLU A 54 10.62 -3.70 -15.39
N GLU A 55 11.15 -4.44 -14.41
CA GLU A 55 12.28 -4.01 -13.55
C GLU A 55 13.54 -3.82 -14.38
N ILE A 56 13.86 -4.82 -15.21
CA ILE A 56 15.02 -4.80 -16.11
C ILE A 56 14.95 -3.60 -17.07
N LYS A 57 13.77 -3.38 -17.71
CA LYS A 57 13.58 -2.29 -18.67
C LYS A 57 13.74 -0.91 -18.04
N ARG A 58 13.27 -0.75 -16.80
CA ARG A 58 13.31 0.54 -16.07
C ARG A 58 14.58 0.71 -15.23
N ASN A 59 15.31 -0.38 -14.98
CA ASN A 59 16.43 -0.47 -14.04
C ASN A 59 16.02 -0.03 -12.62
N VAL A 60 14.84 -0.51 -12.17
CA VAL A 60 14.21 -0.16 -10.89
C VAL A 60 13.52 -1.39 -10.31
N THR A 61 13.72 -1.66 -9.04
CA THR A 61 12.99 -2.68 -8.30
C THR A 61 11.51 -2.28 -8.14
N ILE A 62 10.61 -3.17 -8.52
CA ILE A 62 9.14 -2.98 -8.43
C ILE A 62 8.55 -3.92 -7.37
N GLN A 63 8.99 -5.16 -7.33
CA GLN A 63 8.52 -6.17 -6.39
C GLN A 63 9.62 -6.51 -5.38
N LEU A 64 9.25 -6.94 -4.18
CA LEU A 64 10.23 -7.46 -3.24
C LEU A 64 10.89 -8.72 -3.81
N GLY A 65 12.21 -8.76 -3.73
CA GLY A 65 13.03 -9.93 -4.06
C GLY A 65 13.51 -10.63 -2.81
N MET A 66 13.75 -11.94 -2.89
CA MET A 66 14.29 -12.73 -1.77
C MET A 66 15.49 -13.54 -2.18
N ALA A 67 16.49 -13.58 -1.29
CA ALA A 67 17.60 -14.50 -1.42
C ALA A 67 18.21 -14.86 -0.04
N PRO A 68 18.37 -16.13 0.28
CA PRO A 68 19.11 -16.58 1.45
C PRO A 68 20.62 -16.58 1.18
N CYS A 69 21.39 -16.29 2.21
CA CYS A 69 22.84 -16.29 2.24
C CYS A 69 23.30 -17.12 3.44
N GLU A 70 24.35 -17.93 3.25
CA GLU A 70 25.00 -18.69 4.34
C GLU A 70 26.33 -17.99 4.69
N TRP A 71 26.47 -17.51 5.93
CA TRP A 71 27.66 -16.81 6.40
C TRP A 71 28.03 -17.24 7.82
N ASN A 72 29.28 -17.65 8.04
CA ASN A 72 29.81 -18.05 9.34
C ASN A 72 28.84 -18.93 10.18
N GLY A 73 28.23 -19.95 9.54
CA GLY A 73 27.31 -20.88 10.18
C GLY A 73 25.90 -20.36 10.42
N HIS A 74 25.56 -19.17 9.93
CA HIS A 74 24.23 -18.56 9.99
C HIS A 74 23.57 -18.51 8.61
N LYS A 75 22.26 -18.47 8.60
CA LYS A 75 21.42 -18.21 7.44
C LYS A 75 20.85 -16.80 7.52
N ILE A 76 21.12 -15.97 6.54
CA ILE A 76 20.56 -14.63 6.44
C ILE A 76 19.60 -14.62 5.24
N ASN A 77 18.32 -14.38 5.47
CA ASN A 77 17.34 -14.18 4.42
C ASN A 77 17.24 -12.69 4.14
N PHE A 78 17.77 -12.25 3.01
CA PHE A 78 17.60 -10.88 2.52
C PHE A 78 16.25 -10.76 1.83
N ILE A 79 15.55 -9.66 2.14
CA ILE A 79 14.32 -9.26 1.47
C ILE A 79 14.61 -7.87 0.89
N ASP A 80 14.97 -7.81 -0.38
CA ASP A 80 15.18 -6.55 -1.10
C ASP A 80 13.85 -5.88 -1.41
N THR A 81 13.76 -4.57 -1.32
CA THR A 81 12.50 -3.83 -1.48
C THR A 81 12.62 -2.69 -2.48
N PRO A 82 11.52 -2.34 -3.17
CA PRO A 82 11.48 -1.14 -4.00
C PRO A 82 11.75 0.13 -3.19
N GLY A 83 12.30 1.14 -3.86
CA GLY A 83 12.57 2.46 -3.30
C GLY A 83 11.54 3.52 -3.65
N TYR A 84 10.67 3.27 -4.61
CA TYR A 84 9.60 4.20 -5.02
C TYR A 84 8.39 4.10 -4.09
N SER A 85 7.87 5.25 -3.69
CA SER A 85 6.71 5.36 -2.79
C SER A 85 5.46 4.63 -3.30
N GLU A 86 5.30 4.52 -4.61
CA GLU A 86 4.16 3.82 -5.22
C GLU A 86 4.18 2.30 -5.01
N PHE A 87 5.34 1.74 -4.65
CA PHE A 87 5.50 0.32 -4.35
C PHE A 87 5.71 0.04 -2.85
N HIS A 88 5.37 0.98 -1.96
CA HIS A 88 5.52 0.79 -0.51
C HIS A 88 4.65 -0.33 0.07
N GLY A 89 3.67 -0.84 -0.66
CA GLY A 89 2.99 -2.09 -0.32
C GLY A 89 3.97 -3.26 -0.18
N GLU A 90 4.96 -3.35 -1.07
CA GLU A 90 6.02 -4.35 -1.03
C GLU A 90 6.94 -4.17 0.19
N VAL A 91 7.26 -2.92 0.55
CA VAL A 91 8.03 -2.60 1.77
C VAL A 91 7.28 -3.07 3.02
N ARG A 92 5.98 -2.82 3.12
CA ARG A 92 5.14 -3.28 4.24
C ARG A 92 5.10 -4.81 4.34
N SER A 93 5.00 -5.50 3.20
CA SER A 93 5.08 -6.97 3.15
C SER A 93 6.43 -7.50 3.62
N ALA A 94 7.53 -6.90 3.16
CA ALA A 94 8.89 -7.26 3.56
C ALA A 94 9.13 -7.08 5.06
N LEU A 95 8.74 -5.93 5.61
CA LEU A 95 8.87 -5.62 7.04
C LEU A 95 8.03 -6.56 7.91
N ARG A 96 6.89 -7.03 7.42
CA ARG A 96 6.06 -8.01 8.13
C ARG A 96 6.76 -9.37 8.28
N ALA A 97 7.54 -9.76 7.28
CA ALA A 97 8.27 -11.03 7.26
C ALA A 97 9.63 -10.97 7.97
N ALA A 98 10.25 -9.79 8.04
CA ALA A 98 11.57 -9.59 8.60
C ALA A 98 11.59 -9.54 10.14
N ASP A 99 12.78 -9.77 10.71
CA ASP A 99 13.06 -9.61 12.15
C ASP A 99 13.79 -8.30 12.44
N GLY A 100 14.45 -7.74 11.44
CA GLY A 100 15.11 -6.45 11.49
C GLY A 100 15.19 -5.80 10.11
N MET A 101 15.53 -4.52 10.06
CA MET A 101 15.70 -3.81 8.81
C MET A 101 17.09 -3.21 8.68
N LEU A 102 17.60 -3.23 7.45
CA LEU A 102 18.80 -2.52 7.02
C LEU A 102 18.40 -1.35 6.15
N MET A 103 18.62 -0.14 6.63
CA MET A 103 18.43 1.09 5.86
C MET A 103 19.68 1.38 5.04
N VAL A 104 19.52 1.55 3.74
CA VAL A 104 20.63 1.89 2.85
C VAL A 104 20.51 3.36 2.45
N LEU A 105 21.58 4.14 2.67
CA LEU A 105 21.65 5.54 2.30
C LEU A 105 22.76 5.74 1.28
N SER A 106 22.62 6.70 0.40
CA SER A 106 23.72 7.10 -0.50
C SER A 106 24.53 8.20 0.16
N ALA A 107 25.85 8.03 0.27
CA ALA A 107 26.73 9.07 0.78
C ALA A 107 26.71 10.37 -0.04
N GLY A 108 26.27 10.29 -1.31
CA GLY A 108 26.20 11.43 -2.21
C GLY A 108 24.89 12.21 -2.16
N THR A 109 23.77 11.57 -1.76
CA THR A 109 22.44 12.22 -1.69
C THR A 109 21.91 12.32 -0.26
N GLY A 110 22.42 11.52 0.67
CA GLY A 110 22.03 11.55 2.09
C GLY A 110 20.66 10.94 2.36
N VAL A 111 19.88 11.60 3.23
CA VAL A 111 18.54 11.16 3.65
C VAL A 111 17.50 11.74 2.72
N GLU A 112 16.73 10.87 2.08
CA GLU A 112 15.61 11.23 1.21
C GLU A 112 14.26 10.81 1.82
N ILE A 113 13.14 11.26 1.24
CA ILE A 113 11.80 11.10 1.81
C ILE A 113 11.40 9.64 2.02
N ASP A 114 11.67 8.76 1.06
CA ASP A 114 11.30 7.35 1.21
C ASP A 114 12.18 6.62 2.24
N THR A 115 13.38 7.15 2.55
CA THR A 115 14.18 6.72 3.71
C THR A 115 13.50 7.11 5.03
N ILE A 116 12.94 8.33 5.11
CA ILE A 116 12.19 8.79 6.28
C ILE A 116 10.96 7.90 6.49
N ARG A 117 10.19 7.64 5.43
CA ARG A 117 9.02 6.75 5.49
C ARG A 117 9.39 5.32 5.92
N ALA A 118 10.47 4.77 5.38
CA ALA A 118 10.95 3.46 5.80
C ALA A 118 11.33 3.43 7.29
N TRP A 119 11.97 4.49 7.79
CA TRP A 119 12.24 4.66 9.21
C TRP A 119 10.94 4.66 10.04
N GLU A 120 9.94 5.42 9.60
CA GLU A 120 8.64 5.51 10.26
C GLU A 120 7.94 4.15 10.36
N TYR A 121 7.96 3.36 9.28
CA TYR A 121 7.44 1.98 9.33
C TYR A 121 8.20 1.11 10.34
N GLY A 122 9.52 1.28 10.42
CA GLY A 122 10.33 0.58 11.43
C GLY A 122 10.00 1.00 12.85
N VAL A 123 9.67 2.27 13.08
CA VAL A 123 9.21 2.78 14.40
C VAL A 123 7.82 2.23 14.73
N GLU A 124 6.88 2.31 13.79
CA GLU A 124 5.51 1.78 13.95
C GLU A 124 5.51 0.28 14.34
N LEU A 125 6.39 -0.49 13.71
CA LEU A 125 6.50 -1.92 13.93
C LEU A 125 7.47 -2.29 15.07
N GLN A 126 8.04 -1.31 15.77
CA GLN A 126 9.06 -1.48 16.82
C GLN A 126 10.21 -2.39 16.35
N MET A 127 10.64 -2.21 15.11
CA MET A 127 11.59 -3.10 14.45
C MET A 127 13.03 -2.69 14.76
N PRO A 128 13.92 -3.64 15.11
CA PRO A 128 15.37 -3.41 15.19
C PRO A 128 15.93 -2.90 13.86
N ARG A 129 16.77 -1.88 13.91
CA ARG A 129 17.24 -1.14 12.74
C ARG A 129 18.74 -1.02 12.71
N MET A 130 19.34 -1.23 11.54
CA MET A 130 20.73 -0.89 11.21
C MET A 130 20.72 0.01 9.98
N ALA A 131 21.77 0.81 9.80
CA ALA A 131 21.94 1.63 8.63
C ALA A 131 23.28 1.35 7.94
N PHE A 132 23.30 1.49 6.62
CA PHE A 132 24.49 1.37 5.80
C PHE A 132 24.58 2.56 4.85
N ILE A 133 25.60 3.39 5.02
CA ILE A 133 25.92 4.51 4.13
C ILE A 133 26.75 3.96 2.98
N ASN A 134 26.10 3.79 1.84
CA ASN A 134 26.61 3.21 0.60
C ASN A 134 27.21 4.27 -0.33
N LYS A 135 27.90 3.82 -1.37
CA LYS A 135 28.48 4.69 -2.40
C LYS A 135 29.54 5.68 -1.85
N MET A 136 30.36 5.19 -0.91
CA MET A 136 31.44 6.00 -0.34
C MET A 136 32.53 6.38 -1.36
N ASP A 137 32.52 5.74 -2.54
CA ASP A 137 33.46 5.96 -3.65
C ASP A 137 33.01 7.00 -4.69
N VAL A 138 31.85 7.64 -4.53
CA VAL A 138 31.40 8.71 -5.43
C VAL A 138 32.00 10.06 -5.05
N GLU A 139 32.26 10.96 -6.04
CA GLU A 139 32.92 12.26 -5.85
C GLU A 139 32.29 13.14 -4.75
N LYS A 140 30.96 13.04 -4.56
CA LYS A 140 30.23 13.86 -3.59
C LYS A 140 29.88 13.07 -2.31
N ALA A 141 30.61 11.99 -2.04
CA ALA A 141 30.37 11.23 -0.81
C ALA A 141 30.68 12.07 0.43
N ASP A 142 29.74 12.16 1.34
CA ASP A 142 29.88 12.85 2.62
C ASP A 142 29.27 11.97 3.72
N PHE A 143 30.09 11.19 4.38
CA PHE A 143 29.69 10.32 5.48
C PHE A 143 29.19 11.11 6.69
N PHE A 144 29.95 12.10 7.14
CA PHE A 144 29.66 12.82 8.37
C PHE A 144 28.43 13.73 8.23
N GLY A 145 28.27 14.41 7.09
CA GLY A 145 27.07 15.20 6.80
C GLY A 145 25.83 14.32 6.70
N THR A 146 25.92 13.14 6.07
CA THR A 146 24.80 12.16 6.05
C THR A 146 24.47 11.68 7.47
N LEU A 147 25.47 11.38 8.29
CA LEU A 147 25.28 10.93 9.68
C LEU A 147 24.62 12.01 10.54
N GLU A 148 25.04 13.26 10.39
CA GLU A 148 24.46 14.41 11.09
C GLU A 148 23.00 14.61 10.71
N LYS A 149 22.69 14.54 9.41
CA LYS A 149 21.30 14.61 8.93
C LYS A 149 20.44 13.48 9.46
N MET A 150 20.97 12.26 9.54
CA MET A 150 20.27 11.15 10.18
C MET A 150 19.99 11.45 11.67
N ARG A 151 20.94 12.02 12.40
CA ARG A 151 20.75 12.39 13.82
C ARG A 151 19.72 13.50 14.02
N GLU A 152 19.69 14.48 13.13
CA GLU A 152 18.64 15.52 13.14
C GLU A 152 17.23 14.93 12.97
N LEU A 153 17.06 14.01 12.03
CA LEU A 153 15.76 13.47 11.66
C LEU A 153 15.31 12.27 12.52
N PHE A 154 16.27 11.43 12.94
CA PHE A 154 15.98 10.14 13.61
C PHE A 154 16.43 10.11 15.07
N GLY A 155 17.11 11.16 15.53
CA GLY A 155 17.50 11.34 16.92
C GLY A 155 18.80 10.65 17.33
N LYS A 156 19.03 10.61 18.64
CA LYS A 156 20.28 10.14 19.26
C LYS A 156 20.55 8.64 19.08
N ALA A 157 19.57 7.86 18.65
CA ALA A 157 19.73 6.42 18.39
C ALA A 157 20.81 6.12 17.32
N ILE A 158 21.12 7.07 16.43
CA ILE A 158 22.05 6.92 15.31
C ILE A 158 23.50 6.84 15.83
N MET A 159 24.06 5.62 15.79
CA MET A 159 25.39 5.33 16.35
C MET A 159 26.33 4.75 15.29
N PRO A 160 27.38 5.50 14.84
CA PRO A 160 28.34 4.97 13.88
C PRO A 160 29.26 3.92 14.55
N LEU A 161 29.18 2.70 14.06
CA LEU A 161 30.12 1.63 14.43
C LEU A 161 31.34 1.59 13.56
N GLN A 162 31.29 2.26 12.42
CA GLN A 162 32.38 2.40 11.46
C GLN A 162 32.49 3.84 11.01
N ILE A 163 33.73 4.26 10.72
CA ILE A 163 34.03 5.48 9.99
C ILE A 163 34.87 5.17 8.74
N PRO A 164 34.75 5.96 7.67
CA PRO A 164 35.48 5.71 6.42
C PRO A 164 36.97 6.06 6.54
N ILE A 165 37.81 5.36 5.76
CA ILE A 165 39.18 5.72 5.47
C ILE A 165 39.24 6.33 4.08
N GLY A 166 39.26 7.66 4.00
CA GLY A 166 39.08 8.44 2.77
C GLY A 166 37.63 8.54 2.36
N GLU A 167 37.33 9.40 1.40
CA GLU A 167 36.01 9.64 0.81
C GLU A 167 36.16 9.83 -0.71
N GLY A 168 35.08 9.58 -1.43
CA GLY A 168 35.05 9.64 -2.89
C GLY A 168 36.14 8.75 -3.50
N PRO A 169 36.89 9.23 -4.48
CA PRO A 169 37.95 8.45 -5.16
C PRO A 169 39.06 7.96 -4.22
N THR A 170 39.16 8.50 -3.00
CA THR A 170 40.20 8.11 -2.01
C THR A 170 39.69 7.07 -1.01
N PHE A 171 38.41 6.70 -1.09
CA PHE A 171 37.80 5.71 -0.19
C PHE A 171 38.46 4.34 -0.41
N LYS A 172 39.08 3.79 0.63
CA LYS A 172 39.82 2.53 0.56
C LYS A 172 39.53 1.54 1.68
N GLY A 173 38.71 1.93 2.67
CA GLY A 173 38.43 1.07 3.80
C GLY A 173 37.60 1.72 4.91
N VAL A 174 37.50 1.03 6.03
CA VAL A 174 36.72 1.44 7.20
C VAL A 174 37.47 1.18 8.50
N VAL A 175 37.20 1.99 9.52
CA VAL A 175 37.66 1.76 10.89
C VAL A 175 36.52 1.24 11.74
N ASP A 176 36.69 0.09 12.41
CA ASP A 176 35.81 -0.39 13.48
C ASP A 176 36.10 0.41 14.75
N VAL A 177 35.17 1.24 15.15
CA VAL A 177 35.32 2.17 16.27
C VAL A 177 35.43 1.42 17.60
N ALA A 178 34.58 0.42 17.83
CA ALA A 178 34.59 -0.35 19.08
C ALA A 178 35.86 -1.17 19.26
N LYS A 179 36.38 -1.74 18.16
CA LYS A 179 37.59 -2.58 18.14
C LYS A 179 38.88 -1.77 18.04
N ARG A 180 38.82 -0.50 17.62
CA ARG A 180 39.98 0.35 17.27
C ARG A 180 40.86 -0.29 16.20
N THR A 181 40.26 -0.79 15.13
CA THR A 181 40.97 -1.53 14.09
C THR A 181 40.53 -1.04 12.74
N ALA A 182 41.48 -0.79 11.82
CA ALA A 182 41.18 -0.39 10.47
C ALA A 182 41.24 -1.57 9.50
N TYR A 183 40.35 -1.56 8.51
CA TYR A 183 40.25 -2.55 7.46
C TYR A 183 40.38 -1.86 6.12
N VAL A 184 41.45 -2.17 5.39
CA VAL A 184 41.77 -1.60 4.06
C VAL A 184 41.58 -2.70 3.02
N TYR A 185 41.02 -2.33 1.87
CA TYR A 185 40.72 -3.25 0.78
C TYR A 185 41.62 -2.93 -0.42
N GLU A 186 42.43 -3.89 -0.84
CA GLU A 186 43.29 -3.83 -2.00
C GLU A 186 42.96 -4.96 -2.98
N ASN A 187 42.55 -4.62 -4.19
CA ASN A 187 42.15 -5.60 -5.22
C ASN A 187 41.08 -6.61 -4.73
N GLY A 188 40.15 -6.16 -3.88
CA GLY A 188 39.08 -7.00 -3.32
C GLY A 188 39.49 -7.85 -2.10
N ASN A 189 40.73 -7.77 -1.64
CA ASN A 189 41.20 -8.46 -0.44
C ASN A 189 41.26 -7.50 0.74
N MET A 190 40.64 -7.90 1.85
CA MET A 190 40.67 -7.16 3.11
C MET A 190 41.98 -7.40 3.88
N ARG A 191 42.55 -6.33 4.40
CA ARG A 191 43.71 -6.37 5.32
C ARG A 191 43.39 -5.58 6.57
N GLU A 192 43.67 -6.18 7.73
CA GLU A 192 43.64 -5.50 9.02
C GLU A 192 44.92 -4.67 9.19
N VAL A 193 44.76 -3.41 9.56
CA VAL A 193 45.87 -2.45 9.77
C VAL A 193 45.59 -1.59 11.01
N GLU A 194 46.58 -0.89 11.49
CA GLU A 194 46.40 0.10 12.57
C GLU A 194 45.55 1.28 12.09
N VAL A 195 44.87 1.92 13.03
CA VAL A 195 44.08 3.13 12.74
C VAL A 195 44.99 4.22 12.22
N PRO A 196 44.69 4.85 11.06
CA PRO A 196 45.45 5.98 10.55
C PRO A 196 45.53 7.12 11.58
N ALA A 197 46.71 7.72 11.75
CA ALA A 197 46.93 8.75 12.75
C ALA A 197 45.98 9.95 12.63
N GLU A 198 45.59 10.30 11.40
CA GLU A 198 44.63 11.38 11.11
C GLU A 198 43.20 11.08 11.59
N LEU A 199 42.87 9.83 11.85
CA LEU A 199 41.54 9.41 12.32
C LEU A 199 41.54 9.07 13.81
N ALA A 200 42.67 9.01 14.49
CA ALA A 200 42.79 8.52 15.86
C ALA A 200 41.90 9.31 16.82
N ASP A 201 41.93 10.62 16.81
CA ASP A 201 41.14 11.50 17.68
C ASP A 201 39.63 11.31 17.43
N LYS A 202 39.23 11.21 16.15
CA LYS A 202 37.84 11.01 15.76
C LYS A 202 37.32 9.64 16.14
N VAL A 203 38.14 8.61 16.08
CA VAL A 203 37.81 7.26 16.55
C VAL A 203 37.56 7.26 18.05
N GLU A 204 38.41 7.93 18.86
CA GLU A 204 38.20 8.01 20.30
C GLU A 204 36.94 8.79 20.68
N GLU A 205 36.69 9.95 20.04
CA GLU A 205 35.44 10.71 20.23
C GLU A 205 34.19 9.85 20.01
N ILE A 206 34.14 9.14 18.87
CA ILE A 206 32.98 8.32 18.51
C ILE A 206 32.90 7.08 19.40
N ARG A 207 34.05 6.54 19.81
CA ARG A 207 34.09 5.38 20.70
C ARG A 207 33.52 5.69 22.09
N GLU A 208 33.81 6.86 22.64
CA GLU A 208 33.22 7.30 23.90
C GLU A 208 31.69 7.31 23.81
N MET A 209 31.14 7.89 22.74
CA MET A 209 29.70 7.86 22.49
C MET A 209 29.14 6.43 22.32
N THR A 210 29.93 5.55 21.67
CA THR A 210 29.54 4.14 21.44
C THR A 210 29.53 3.37 22.76
N VAL A 211 30.46 3.61 23.67
CA VAL A 211 30.51 2.98 25.00
C VAL A 211 29.35 3.47 25.88
N GLU A 212 29.05 4.77 25.84
CA GLU A 212 27.90 5.35 26.54
C GLU A 212 26.59 4.72 26.06
N ALA A 213 26.36 4.67 24.74
CA ALA A 213 25.18 4.05 24.15
C ALA A 213 25.07 2.54 24.47
N ALA A 214 26.20 1.85 24.55
CA ALA A 214 26.23 0.44 24.95
C ALA A 214 25.89 0.27 26.45
N ALA A 215 26.38 1.16 27.30
CA ALA A 215 26.05 1.15 28.72
C ALA A 215 24.53 1.39 28.93
N GLU A 216 23.94 2.37 28.26
CA GLU A 216 22.50 2.63 28.29
C GLU A 216 21.63 1.48 27.78
N GLY A 217 22.20 0.57 27.01
CA GLY A 217 21.54 -0.62 26.48
C GLY A 217 21.18 -1.68 27.53
N ASN A 218 21.89 -1.69 28.68
CA ASN A 218 21.76 -2.72 29.71
C ASN A 218 22.04 -2.14 31.09
N ASP A 219 21.15 -2.36 32.06
CA ASP A 219 21.22 -1.77 33.38
C ASP A 219 22.52 -2.13 34.14
N THR A 220 22.99 -3.37 34.03
CA THR A 220 24.24 -3.81 34.66
C THR A 220 25.48 -3.14 34.04
N LEU A 221 25.47 -2.93 32.74
CA LEU A 221 26.54 -2.21 32.04
C LEU A 221 26.50 -0.72 32.36
N LEU A 222 25.32 -0.15 32.57
CA LEU A 222 25.14 1.25 32.97
C LEU A 222 25.71 1.48 34.37
N GLU A 223 25.40 0.60 35.35
CA GLU A 223 25.99 0.67 36.71
C GLU A 223 27.51 0.61 36.66
N LYS A 224 28.05 -0.35 35.91
CA LYS A 224 29.51 -0.50 35.74
C LYS A 224 30.16 0.75 35.13
N TYR A 225 29.53 1.35 34.13
CA TYR A 225 30.00 2.59 33.47
C TYR A 225 29.98 3.79 34.42
N LEU A 226 28.90 3.95 35.19
CA LEU A 226 28.75 5.04 36.16
C LEU A 226 29.74 4.91 37.32
N ASP A 227 30.14 3.69 37.67
CA ASP A 227 31.21 3.42 38.65
C ASP A 227 32.62 3.72 38.11
N GLY A 228 32.75 4.17 36.87
CA GLY A 228 34.02 4.51 36.23
C GLY A 228 34.84 3.28 35.78
N GLN A 229 34.22 2.11 35.69
CA GLN A 229 34.85 0.90 35.20
C GLN A 229 34.79 0.82 33.65
N GLU A 230 35.90 0.42 33.05
CA GLU A 230 35.90 0.22 31.57
C GLU A 230 35.07 -0.99 31.18
N LEU A 231 34.28 -0.81 30.09
CA LEU A 231 33.56 -1.90 29.43
C LEU A 231 34.50 -2.65 28.47
N THR A 232 34.49 -3.96 28.55
CA THR A 232 35.17 -4.83 27.59
C THR A 232 34.50 -4.77 26.22
N LEU A 233 35.20 -5.16 25.16
CA LEU A 233 34.66 -5.20 23.82
C LEU A 233 33.38 -6.06 23.71
N GLU A 234 33.31 -7.17 24.42
CA GLU A 234 32.12 -8.06 24.42
C GLU A 234 30.93 -7.40 25.16
N GLU A 235 31.19 -6.69 26.26
CA GLU A 235 30.17 -5.93 26.97
C GLU A 235 29.64 -4.78 26.12
N ILE A 236 30.49 -4.05 25.40
CA ILE A 236 30.08 -3.01 24.43
C ILE A 236 29.18 -3.64 23.35
N ARG A 237 29.57 -4.77 22.79
CA ARG A 237 28.78 -5.49 21.78
C ARG A 237 27.43 -5.97 22.32
N GLN A 238 27.40 -6.47 23.53
CA GLN A 238 26.18 -6.88 24.21
C GLN A 238 25.24 -5.69 24.41
N GLY A 239 25.72 -4.60 24.98
CA GLY A 239 24.91 -3.40 25.23
C GLY A 239 24.36 -2.80 23.93
N LEU A 240 25.17 -2.69 22.86
CA LEU A 240 24.71 -2.25 21.55
C LEU A 240 23.62 -3.16 20.96
N ARG A 241 23.77 -4.50 21.12
CA ARG A 241 22.77 -5.47 20.66
C ARG A 241 21.45 -5.28 21.40
N GLU A 242 21.47 -5.15 22.71
CA GLU A 242 20.28 -4.96 23.54
C GLU A 242 19.64 -3.59 23.28
N GLY A 243 20.45 -2.54 23.11
CA GLY A 243 20.00 -1.22 22.69
C GLY A 243 19.34 -1.23 21.31
N MET A 244 19.85 -2.01 20.38
CA MET A 244 19.25 -2.17 19.04
C MET A 244 17.90 -2.90 19.10
N LEU A 245 17.79 -3.99 19.88
CA LEU A 245 16.55 -4.75 20.07
C LEU A 245 15.42 -3.90 20.64
N THR A 246 15.75 -2.92 21.47
CA THR A 246 14.79 -1.97 22.07
C THR A 246 14.59 -0.68 21.25
N GLY A 247 15.30 -0.55 20.11
CA GLY A 247 15.24 0.62 19.24
C GLY A 247 15.99 1.86 19.76
N ARG A 248 16.70 1.77 20.88
CA ARG A 248 17.52 2.85 21.46
C ARG A 248 18.81 3.09 20.68
N VAL A 249 19.33 2.09 19.99
CA VAL A 249 20.54 2.17 19.16
C VAL A 249 20.23 1.73 17.75
N CYS A 250 20.63 2.53 16.76
CA CYS A 250 20.67 2.17 15.36
C CYS A 250 22.12 2.19 14.88
N PRO A 251 22.79 1.03 14.79
CA PRO A 251 24.15 0.93 14.30
C PRO A 251 24.29 1.44 12.85
N VAL A 252 25.27 2.29 12.60
CA VAL A 252 25.56 2.81 11.26
C VAL A 252 26.92 2.27 10.78
N MET A 253 26.92 1.74 9.58
CA MET A 253 28.08 1.24 8.87
C MET A 253 28.27 2.03 7.57
N CYS A 254 29.45 1.89 6.94
CA CYS A 254 29.68 2.50 5.64
C CYS A 254 30.48 1.58 4.71
N GLY A 255 30.39 1.86 3.40
CA GLY A 255 31.10 1.10 2.39
C GLY A 255 30.65 1.42 0.97
N THR A 256 30.98 0.53 0.06
CA THR A 256 30.51 0.61 -1.33
C THR A 256 30.17 -0.78 -1.87
N ALA A 257 28.93 -0.95 -2.29
CA ALA A 257 28.42 -2.21 -2.81
C ALA A 257 29.13 -2.64 -4.09
N LEU A 258 29.29 -1.75 -5.06
CA LEU A 258 29.87 -2.08 -6.38
C LEU A 258 31.35 -2.46 -6.32
N SER A 259 32.14 -1.75 -5.51
CA SER A 259 33.54 -2.06 -5.28
C SER A 259 33.78 -3.08 -4.17
N ARG A 260 32.70 -3.55 -3.52
CA ARG A 260 32.66 -4.55 -2.46
C ARG A 260 33.53 -4.21 -1.23
N ILE A 261 33.73 -2.94 -0.93
CA ILE A 261 34.44 -2.51 0.27
C ILE A 261 33.47 -2.50 1.45
N GLY A 262 33.77 -3.27 2.50
CA GLY A 262 33.00 -3.36 3.72
C GLY A 262 31.97 -4.48 3.77
N MET A 263 31.79 -5.28 2.71
CA MET A 263 30.72 -6.31 2.64
C MET A 263 30.84 -7.40 3.72
N ASP A 264 32.06 -7.93 3.94
CA ASP A 264 32.31 -8.93 4.97
C ASP A 264 32.00 -8.39 6.37
N GLN A 265 32.32 -7.10 6.59
CA GLN A 265 32.04 -6.39 7.83
C GLN A 265 30.52 -6.20 8.06
N VAL A 266 29.76 -5.98 7.00
CA VAL A 266 28.29 -5.88 7.07
C VAL A 266 27.70 -7.24 7.45
N LEU A 267 28.10 -8.32 6.79
CA LEU A 267 27.65 -9.68 7.10
C LEU A 267 27.97 -10.08 8.56
N ASP A 268 29.19 -9.84 9.03
CA ASP A 268 29.59 -10.13 10.40
C ASP A 268 28.75 -9.36 11.43
N ARG A 269 28.43 -8.09 11.15
CA ARG A 269 27.60 -7.27 12.05
C ARG A 269 26.15 -7.66 11.99
N MET A 270 25.64 -8.09 10.85
CA MET A 270 24.28 -8.61 10.75
C MET A 270 24.08 -9.86 11.62
N ILE A 271 24.98 -10.84 11.58
CA ILE A 271 24.86 -12.03 12.42
C ILE A 271 25.02 -11.70 13.92
N ARG A 272 25.77 -10.65 14.24
CA ARG A 272 26.03 -10.23 15.61
C ARG A 272 24.92 -9.41 16.25
N TYR A 273 24.40 -8.44 15.52
CA TYR A 273 23.47 -7.42 16.06
C TYR A 273 22.02 -7.67 15.67
N MET A 274 21.74 -8.14 14.44
CA MET A 274 20.35 -8.42 14.04
C MET A 274 19.74 -9.51 14.90
N PRO A 275 18.47 -9.37 15.31
CA PRO A 275 17.80 -10.39 16.09
C PRO A 275 17.74 -11.71 15.33
N ASP A 276 17.87 -12.79 16.06
CA ASP A 276 17.52 -14.10 15.56
C ASP A 276 16.01 -14.35 15.68
N ALA A 277 15.53 -15.36 14.98
CA ALA A 277 14.10 -15.64 14.92
C ALA A 277 13.49 -16.03 16.29
N THR A 278 14.30 -16.47 17.26
CA THR A 278 13.83 -16.79 18.62
C THR A 278 13.46 -15.55 19.43
N LYS A 279 13.99 -14.38 19.05
CA LYS A 279 13.70 -13.10 19.70
C LYS A 279 12.44 -12.43 19.17
N LYS A 280 11.89 -12.92 18.07
CA LYS A 280 10.65 -12.41 17.52
C LYS A 280 9.48 -12.87 18.36
N VAL A 281 8.79 -11.91 18.95
CA VAL A 281 7.54 -12.15 19.68
C VAL A 281 6.40 -11.60 18.84
N MET A 282 5.40 -12.43 18.58
CA MET A 282 4.23 -12.04 17.81
C MET A 282 2.97 -12.15 18.67
N THR A 283 2.08 -11.17 18.52
CA THR A 283 0.74 -11.25 19.10
C THR A 283 -0.23 -11.76 18.04
N ALA A 284 -1.06 -12.72 18.41
CA ALA A 284 -2.10 -13.28 17.57
C ALA A 284 -3.41 -13.44 18.36
N ILE A 285 -4.55 -13.43 17.68
CA ILE A 285 -5.84 -13.63 18.32
C ILE A 285 -6.29 -15.08 18.12
N GLY A 286 -6.63 -15.75 19.21
CA GLY A 286 -7.22 -17.07 19.17
C GLY A 286 -8.58 -17.06 18.48
N VAL A 287 -8.82 -17.97 17.53
CA VAL A 287 -10.07 -17.99 16.77
C VAL A 287 -11.26 -18.37 17.68
N ASP A 288 -11.07 -19.37 18.50
CA ASP A 288 -12.14 -19.90 19.37
C ASP A 288 -12.26 -19.09 20.69
N SER A 289 -11.12 -18.68 21.28
CA SER A 289 -11.08 -17.96 22.55
C SER A 289 -11.32 -16.45 22.43
N GLN A 290 -11.03 -15.85 21.27
CA GLN A 290 -10.98 -14.41 21.05
C GLN A 290 -9.96 -13.67 21.96
N GLU A 291 -9.04 -14.42 22.58
CA GLU A 291 -8.00 -13.89 23.46
C GLU A 291 -6.69 -13.68 22.71
N GLU A 292 -5.88 -12.77 23.24
CA GLU A 292 -4.52 -12.58 22.75
C GLU A 292 -3.60 -13.73 23.15
N HIS A 293 -2.87 -14.24 22.17
CA HIS A 293 -1.83 -15.24 22.36
C HIS A 293 -0.47 -14.68 22.01
N ILE A 294 0.49 -14.87 22.89
CA ILE A 294 1.90 -14.59 22.60
C ILE A 294 2.47 -15.81 21.89
N VAL A 295 2.94 -15.59 20.66
CA VAL A 295 3.55 -16.62 19.82
C VAL A 295 5.05 -16.39 19.75
N VAL A 296 5.80 -17.39 20.18
CA VAL A 296 7.26 -17.48 20.16
C VAL A 296 7.70 -18.76 19.44
N ALA A 297 8.96 -18.86 19.08
CA ALA A 297 9.48 -19.90 18.17
C ALA A 297 9.17 -21.35 18.59
N ASP A 298 9.04 -21.65 19.87
CA ASP A 298 8.80 -22.99 20.43
C ASP A 298 7.31 -23.40 20.51
N LYS A 299 6.38 -22.51 20.11
CA LYS A 299 4.96 -22.83 20.05
C LYS A 299 4.66 -23.78 18.87
N PRO A 300 3.45 -24.40 18.83
CA PRO A 300 3.02 -25.15 17.65
C PRO A 300 3.15 -24.34 16.36
N PHE A 301 3.24 -25.04 15.23
CA PHE A 301 3.41 -24.39 13.92
C PHE A 301 2.40 -23.28 13.68
N THR A 302 2.94 -22.12 13.32
CA THR A 302 2.20 -21.02 12.71
C THR A 302 3.02 -20.39 11.60
N GLY A 303 2.33 -20.04 10.52
CA GLY A 303 2.91 -19.35 9.36
C GLY A 303 2.04 -18.17 8.94
N PHE A 304 2.64 -17.19 8.29
CA PHE A 304 1.96 -16.02 7.79
C PHE A 304 2.31 -15.78 6.33
N VAL A 305 1.30 -15.60 5.50
CA VAL A 305 1.45 -15.33 4.07
C VAL A 305 1.62 -13.83 3.89
N PHE A 306 2.85 -13.41 3.61
CA PHE A 306 3.14 -11.98 3.48
C PHE A 306 3.14 -11.48 2.02
N LYS A 307 3.18 -12.40 1.04
CA LYS A 307 3.11 -12.09 -0.39
C LYS A 307 2.56 -13.26 -1.19
N THR A 308 1.86 -12.94 -2.26
CA THR A 308 1.40 -13.91 -3.28
C THR A 308 1.84 -13.43 -4.65
N ILE A 309 2.36 -14.34 -5.49
CA ILE A 309 2.69 -14.09 -6.90
C ILE A 309 1.91 -15.07 -7.75
N LEU A 310 1.31 -14.59 -8.84
CA LEU A 310 0.63 -15.42 -9.84
C LEU A 310 1.51 -15.57 -11.08
N ASP A 311 2.23 -16.67 -11.15
CA ASP A 311 3.07 -16.98 -12.29
C ASP A 311 2.29 -17.84 -13.32
N PRO A 312 2.32 -17.50 -14.63
CA PRO A 312 1.59 -18.26 -15.66
C PRO A 312 1.98 -19.72 -15.76
N PHE A 313 3.23 -20.08 -15.42
CA PHE A 313 3.80 -21.42 -15.54
C PHE A 313 3.87 -22.16 -14.20
N ALA A 314 4.40 -21.50 -13.17
CA ALA A 314 4.53 -22.08 -11.83
C ALA A 314 3.21 -22.06 -11.04
N GLY A 315 2.24 -21.27 -11.48
CA GLY A 315 0.97 -21.06 -10.79
C GLY A 315 1.10 -20.08 -9.62
N LYS A 316 0.13 -20.13 -8.71
CA LYS A 316 0.11 -19.30 -7.49
C LYS A 316 1.27 -19.70 -6.57
N GLN A 317 2.05 -18.72 -6.14
CA GLN A 317 3.18 -18.89 -5.23
C GLN A 317 2.89 -18.06 -3.95
N SER A 318 2.75 -18.74 -2.81
CA SER A 318 2.49 -18.10 -1.52
C SER A 318 3.78 -18.05 -0.71
N PHE A 319 4.23 -16.85 -0.38
CA PHE A 319 5.43 -16.60 0.42
C PHE A 319 5.04 -16.62 1.90
N VAL A 320 5.61 -17.55 2.62
CA VAL A 320 5.24 -17.86 4.01
C VAL A 320 6.41 -17.62 4.95
N ARG A 321 6.21 -16.78 5.95
CA ARG A 321 7.08 -16.68 7.10
C ARG A 321 6.61 -17.65 8.18
N VAL A 322 7.46 -18.56 8.62
CA VAL A 322 7.20 -19.43 9.77
C VAL A 322 7.54 -18.66 11.05
N PHE A 323 6.55 -18.41 11.91
CA PHE A 323 6.75 -17.69 13.16
C PHE A 323 7.00 -18.62 14.34
N SER A 324 6.40 -19.81 14.36
CA SER A 324 6.58 -20.81 15.42
C SER A 324 6.56 -22.23 14.88
N GLY A 325 7.16 -23.15 15.61
CA GLY A 325 7.19 -24.57 15.30
C GLY A 325 7.95 -24.90 14.02
N GLU A 326 7.53 -25.97 13.38
CA GLU A 326 8.10 -26.43 12.11
C GLU A 326 7.00 -26.93 11.16
N LEU A 327 7.26 -26.83 9.86
CA LEU A 327 6.45 -27.36 8.78
C LEU A 327 7.30 -28.32 7.96
N LYS A 328 6.83 -29.56 7.78
CA LYS A 328 7.49 -30.59 6.95
C LYS A 328 6.65 -30.91 5.72
N VAL A 329 7.32 -31.22 4.63
CA VAL A 329 6.62 -31.72 3.44
C VAL A 329 5.84 -32.99 3.79
N GLY A 330 4.53 -32.97 3.52
CA GLY A 330 3.60 -34.04 3.89
C GLY A 330 2.74 -33.75 5.12
N ASP A 331 3.05 -32.72 5.89
CA ASP A 331 2.20 -32.29 6.99
C ASP A 331 0.86 -31.72 6.46
N LYS A 332 -0.16 -31.71 7.33
CA LYS A 332 -1.39 -30.99 7.04
C LYS A 332 -1.17 -29.49 7.16
N LEU A 333 -1.58 -28.74 6.15
CA LEU A 333 -1.50 -27.29 6.12
C LEU A 333 -2.90 -26.69 6.29
N TYR A 334 -3.17 -26.15 7.47
CA TYR A 334 -4.45 -25.56 7.78
C TYR A 334 -4.41 -24.03 7.69
N ASN A 335 -5.20 -23.47 6.77
CA ASN A 335 -5.40 -22.04 6.65
C ASN A 335 -6.45 -21.59 7.68
N VAL A 336 -5.99 -21.02 8.79
CA VAL A 336 -6.84 -20.59 9.91
C VAL A 336 -7.71 -19.39 9.52
N THR A 337 -7.24 -18.54 8.62
CA THR A 337 -7.98 -17.36 8.17
C THR A 337 -9.19 -17.75 7.33
N ARG A 338 -9.03 -18.78 6.47
CA ARG A 338 -10.08 -19.28 5.55
C ARG A 338 -10.86 -20.44 6.09
N ASP A 339 -10.44 -21.03 7.22
CA ASP A 339 -11.00 -22.23 7.83
C ASP A 339 -11.01 -23.43 6.86
N VAL A 340 -9.86 -23.68 6.20
CA VAL A 340 -9.72 -24.73 5.17
C VAL A 340 -8.38 -25.44 5.28
N GLU A 341 -8.37 -26.76 5.04
CA GLU A 341 -7.14 -27.55 4.85
C GLU A 341 -6.69 -27.44 3.38
N GLU A 342 -5.49 -26.88 3.16
CA GLU A 342 -4.91 -26.73 1.83
C GLU A 342 -4.21 -28.00 1.37
N LYS A 343 -4.36 -28.32 0.09
CA LYS A 343 -3.62 -29.40 -0.56
C LYS A 343 -2.30 -28.87 -1.11
N TRP A 344 -1.21 -29.38 -0.60
CA TRP A 344 0.13 -28.97 -1.03
C TRP A 344 1.08 -30.16 -1.11
N GLY A 345 2.24 -30.02 -1.75
CA GLY A 345 3.13 -31.15 -1.96
C GLY A 345 4.63 -30.80 -1.97
N LYS A 346 4.97 -29.52 -2.00
CA LYS A 346 6.36 -29.05 -1.94
C LYS A 346 6.44 -27.65 -1.39
N MET A 347 7.60 -27.33 -0.83
CA MET A 347 8.01 -25.96 -0.53
C MET A 347 9.41 -25.71 -1.06
N VAL A 348 9.70 -24.45 -1.35
CA VAL A 348 10.98 -24.02 -1.90
C VAL A 348 11.43 -22.74 -1.22
N THR A 349 12.71 -22.43 -1.24
CA THR A 349 13.21 -21.07 -1.06
C THR A 349 13.65 -20.53 -2.42
N LEU A 350 13.71 -19.20 -2.55
CA LEU A 350 14.06 -18.54 -3.81
C LEU A 350 15.40 -17.83 -3.70
N ILE A 351 16.19 -17.90 -4.78
CA ILE A 351 17.33 -17.02 -5.04
C ILE A 351 16.99 -16.32 -6.38
N GLY A 352 16.40 -15.13 -6.31
CA GLY A 352 15.76 -14.53 -7.47
C GLY A 352 14.67 -15.46 -8.05
N LYS A 353 14.85 -15.90 -9.31
CA LYS A 353 13.96 -16.89 -9.96
C LYS A 353 14.25 -18.35 -9.61
N GLN A 354 15.42 -18.64 -9.12
CA GLN A 354 15.84 -20.02 -8.86
C GLN A 354 15.11 -20.61 -7.66
N GLN A 355 14.43 -21.72 -7.86
CA GLN A 355 13.75 -22.46 -6.80
C GLN A 355 14.70 -23.53 -6.21
N VAL A 356 14.91 -23.47 -4.91
CA VAL A 356 15.68 -24.47 -4.16
C VAL A 356 14.72 -25.23 -3.23
N PRO A 357 14.59 -26.58 -3.38
CA PRO A 357 13.69 -27.37 -2.55
C PRO A 357 14.05 -27.30 -1.06
N VAL A 358 13.02 -27.28 -0.21
CA VAL A 358 13.10 -27.29 1.24
C VAL A 358 12.18 -28.38 1.76
N GLU A 359 12.70 -29.32 2.59
CA GLU A 359 11.91 -30.40 3.17
C GLU A 359 11.31 -30.03 4.53
N VAL A 360 12.02 -29.21 5.30
CA VAL A 360 11.61 -28.77 6.63
C VAL A 360 11.84 -27.25 6.75
N ALA A 361 10.83 -26.52 7.14
CA ALA A 361 10.91 -25.10 7.48
C ALA A 361 10.66 -24.92 8.99
N LYS A 362 11.60 -24.30 9.69
CA LYS A 362 11.52 -24.04 11.14
C LYS A 362 11.13 -22.59 11.43
N ALA A 363 10.74 -22.32 12.66
CA ALA A 363 10.51 -20.95 13.12
C ALA A 363 11.68 -20.05 12.70
N GLY A 364 11.38 -18.96 11.99
CA GLY A 364 12.40 -18.12 11.38
C GLY A 364 12.57 -18.31 9.88
N ASP A 365 12.23 -19.44 9.31
CA ASP A 365 12.36 -19.66 7.88
C ASP A 365 11.33 -18.87 7.08
N ILE A 366 11.73 -18.51 5.85
CA ILE A 366 10.85 -17.99 4.82
C ILE A 366 10.87 -18.99 3.67
N VAL A 367 9.68 -19.48 3.32
CA VAL A 367 9.50 -20.46 2.25
C VAL A 367 8.39 -20.06 1.31
N VAL A 368 8.41 -20.60 0.11
CA VAL A 368 7.35 -20.43 -0.89
C VAL A 368 6.63 -21.76 -1.08
N ILE A 369 5.33 -21.75 -0.90
CA ILE A 369 4.46 -22.90 -1.12
C ILE A 369 3.66 -22.65 -2.40
N PRO A 370 3.91 -23.42 -3.48
CA PRO A 370 3.20 -23.22 -4.74
C PRO A 370 1.82 -23.89 -4.73
N LYS A 371 0.91 -23.34 -5.55
CA LYS A 371 -0.40 -23.93 -5.93
C LYS A 371 -1.41 -24.08 -4.79
N LEU A 372 -1.33 -23.26 -3.75
CA LEU A 372 -2.39 -23.19 -2.75
C LEU A 372 -3.65 -22.56 -3.38
N ALA A 373 -4.81 -23.20 -3.20
CA ALA A 373 -6.02 -22.81 -3.91
C ALA A 373 -6.68 -21.58 -3.27
N GLU A 374 -6.94 -21.65 -1.97
CA GLU A 374 -7.75 -20.65 -1.25
C GLU A 374 -6.90 -19.54 -0.59
N THR A 375 -5.63 -19.81 -0.37
CA THR A 375 -4.72 -18.93 0.37
C THR A 375 -4.45 -17.61 -0.35
N LYS A 376 -4.46 -16.50 0.40
CA LYS A 376 -4.14 -15.14 -0.08
C LYS A 376 -3.13 -14.46 0.84
N THR A 377 -2.58 -13.34 0.38
CA THR A 377 -1.72 -12.47 1.19
C THR A 377 -2.48 -11.99 2.45
N GLY A 378 -1.84 -12.12 3.61
CA GLY A 378 -2.42 -11.82 4.91
C GLY A 378 -3.01 -13.02 5.65
N ASP A 379 -3.12 -14.18 5.01
CA ASP A 379 -3.65 -15.38 5.65
C ASP A 379 -2.63 -15.97 6.65
N THR A 380 -3.17 -16.57 7.71
CA THR A 380 -2.42 -17.26 8.76
C THR A 380 -2.60 -18.76 8.63
N PHE A 381 -1.50 -19.51 8.64
CA PHE A 381 -1.48 -20.95 8.82
C PHE A 381 -1.28 -21.33 10.28
N GLY A 382 -1.84 -22.45 10.66
CA GLY A 382 -1.72 -23.04 11.99
C GLY A 382 -1.96 -24.53 12.00
N THR A 383 -2.22 -25.09 13.17
CA THR A 383 -2.63 -26.48 13.36
C THR A 383 -4.09 -26.54 13.83
N ALA A 384 -4.72 -27.72 13.80
CA ALA A 384 -6.09 -27.89 14.28
C ALA A 384 -6.22 -27.58 15.78
N GLU A 385 -5.14 -27.80 16.54
CA GLU A 385 -5.07 -27.61 18.01
C GLU A 385 -4.65 -26.19 18.39
N PHE A 386 -4.03 -25.42 17.47
CA PHE A 386 -3.55 -24.07 17.73
C PHE A 386 -3.99 -23.12 16.61
N LYS A 387 -5.25 -22.68 16.72
CA LYS A 387 -5.89 -21.79 15.77
C LYS A 387 -5.76 -20.34 16.21
N VAL A 388 -4.76 -19.63 15.70
CA VAL A 388 -4.56 -18.22 15.94
C VAL A 388 -4.52 -17.44 14.64
N LYS A 389 -4.92 -16.17 14.65
CA LYS A 389 -4.84 -15.24 13.50
C LYS A 389 -3.95 -14.07 13.84
N TYR A 390 -3.01 -13.79 12.96
CA TYR A 390 -2.19 -12.59 13.04
C TYR A 390 -2.95 -11.38 12.49
N ALA A 391 -2.61 -10.19 13.01
CA ALA A 391 -3.10 -8.95 12.45
C ALA A 391 -2.70 -8.83 10.96
N PRO A 392 -3.58 -8.35 10.09
CA PRO A 392 -3.28 -8.15 8.66
C PRO A 392 -2.19 -7.11 8.45
N ILE A 393 -1.56 -7.13 7.27
CA ILE A 393 -0.64 -6.07 6.85
C ILE A 393 -1.46 -4.81 6.56
N ARG A 394 -1.03 -3.68 7.12
CA ARG A 394 -1.63 -2.38 6.82
C ARG A 394 -1.00 -1.83 5.55
N PHE A 395 -1.62 -2.11 4.42
CA PHE A 395 -1.20 -1.56 3.13
C PHE A 395 -1.56 -0.07 3.02
N PRO A 396 -0.76 0.73 2.28
CA PRO A 396 -1.13 2.09 1.95
C PRO A 396 -2.37 2.10 1.07
N GLN A 397 -3.22 3.11 1.23
CA GLN A 397 -4.47 3.22 0.48
C GLN A 397 -4.20 3.69 -0.96
N PRO A 398 -4.76 3.01 -1.96
CA PRO A 398 -4.64 3.42 -3.35
C PRO A 398 -5.61 4.56 -3.67
N LEU A 399 -5.09 5.77 -3.86
CA LEU A 399 -5.89 6.98 -4.05
C LEU A 399 -5.98 7.43 -5.52
N TYR A 400 -5.07 6.97 -6.38
CA TYR A 400 -5.13 7.27 -7.81
C TYR A 400 -6.21 6.42 -8.48
N ARG A 401 -7.18 7.06 -9.13
CA ARG A 401 -8.35 6.40 -9.72
C ARG A 401 -8.39 6.58 -11.23
N ILE A 402 -8.61 5.50 -11.95
CA ILE A 402 -8.77 5.49 -13.40
C ILE A 402 -9.81 4.45 -13.83
N ALA A 403 -10.53 4.72 -14.89
CA ALA A 403 -11.39 3.73 -15.53
C ALA A 403 -10.64 3.02 -16.66
N MET A 404 -10.91 1.75 -16.84
CA MET A 404 -10.32 0.93 -17.87
C MET A 404 -11.38 0.24 -18.71
N VAL A 405 -11.23 0.31 -20.02
CA VAL A 405 -12.02 -0.45 -20.99
C VAL A 405 -11.08 -1.25 -21.91
N PRO A 406 -11.46 -2.43 -22.39
CA PRO A 406 -10.60 -3.17 -23.30
C PRO A 406 -10.43 -2.42 -24.64
N GLU A 407 -9.26 -2.50 -25.24
CA GLU A 407 -9.05 -1.95 -26.58
C GLU A 407 -9.94 -2.61 -27.64
N LYS A 408 -10.22 -3.90 -27.49
CA LYS A 408 -11.03 -4.69 -28.39
C LYS A 408 -12.39 -4.95 -27.74
N LYS A 409 -13.44 -4.62 -28.47
CA LYS A 409 -14.84 -4.88 -28.08
C LYS A 409 -15.07 -6.38 -27.87
N GLY A 410 -15.69 -6.76 -26.76
CA GLY A 410 -15.96 -8.18 -26.41
C GLY A 410 -14.88 -8.83 -25.52
N GLU A 411 -13.85 -8.09 -25.10
CA GLU A 411 -12.80 -8.59 -24.17
C GLU A 411 -13.05 -8.12 -22.72
N GLU A 412 -14.26 -7.65 -22.36
CA GLU A 412 -14.60 -7.12 -21.03
C GLU A 412 -14.37 -8.15 -19.91
N GLU A 413 -14.77 -9.40 -20.15
CA GLU A 413 -14.56 -10.48 -19.19
C GLU A 413 -13.07 -10.82 -19.01
N LYS A 414 -12.32 -10.81 -20.11
CA LYS A 414 -10.87 -11.02 -20.08
C LYS A 414 -10.16 -9.93 -19.30
N LEU A 415 -10.58 -8.66 -19.50
CA LEU A 415 -10.08 -7.51 -18.71
C LEU A 415 -10.38 -7.69 -17.23
N ALA A 416 -11.62 -7.99 -16.88
CA ALA A 416 -12.05 -8.20 -15.49
C ALA A 416 -11.25 -9.32 -14.80
N ASN A 417 -11.04 -10.44 -15.49
CA ASN A 417 -10.24 -11.57 -15.01
C ASN A 417 -8.76 -11.20 -14.81
N ALA A 418 -8.17 -10.44 -15.76
CA ALA A 418 -6.78 -9.97 -15.64
C ALA A 418 -6.60 -9.03 -14.44
N LEU A 419 -7.48 -8.04 -14.33
CA LEU A 419 -7.47 -7.10 -13.21
C LEU A 419 -7.71 -7.78 -11.86
N GLY A 420 -8.64 -8.73 -11.78
CA GLY A 420 -8.89 -9.51 -10.58
C GLY A 420 -7.66 -10.30 -10.11
N ARG A 421 -6.90 -10.87 -11.04
CA ARG A 421 -5.64 -11.56 -10.74
C ARG A 421 -4.53 -10.60 -10.28
N ILE A 422 -4.44 -9.41 -10.88
CA ILE A 422 -3.48 -8.39 -10.45
C ILE A 422 -3.81 -7.90 -9.03
N SER A 423 -5.08 -7.64 -8.73
CA SER A 423 -5.53 -7.25 -7.39
C SER A 423 -5.31 -8.36 -6.34
N GLU A 424 -5.35 -9.65 -6.72
CA GLU A 424 -5.01 -10.74 -5.81
C GLU A 424 -3.50 -10.77 -5.50
N GLU A 425 -2.66 -10.41 -6.47
CA GLU A 425 -1.20 -10.37 -6.33
C GLU A 425 -0.74 -9.10 -5.60
N ASP A 426 -1.40 -7.97 -5.85
CA ASP A 426 -1.05 -6.66 -5.31
C ASP A 426 -2.22 -6.04 -4.53
N PRO A 427 -2.19 -6.06 -3.20
CA PRO A 427 -3.21 -5.46 -2.35
C PRO A 427 -3.35 -3.93 -2.46
N THR A 428 -2.38 -3.25 -3.09
CA THR A 428 -2.43 -1.81 -3.37
C THR A 428 -3.05 -1.48 -4.74
N CYS A 429 -3.55 -2.51 -5.44
CA CYS A 429 -4.34 -2.40 -6.66
C CYS A 429 -5.77 -2.87 -6.38
N GLU A 430 -6.69 -1.95 -6.17
CA GLU A 430 -8.10 -2.24 -5.97
C GLU A 430 -8.87 -2.15 -7.29
N VAL A 431 -9.71 -3.14 -7.54
CA VAL A 431 -10.57 -3.19 -8.73
C VAL A 431 -12.02 -3.10 -8.30
N VAL A 432 -12.70 -2.07 -8.77
CA VAL A 432 -14.11 -1.79 -8.46
C VAL A 432 -14.92 -1.84 -9.75
N LYS A 433 -15.94 -2.72 -9.78
CA LYS A 433 -16.93 -2.69 -10.86
C LYS A 433 -17.94 -1.60 -10.56
N ASP A 434 -17.84 -0.50 -11.27
CA ASP A 434 -18.83 0.57 -11.18
C ASP A 434 -20.08 0.17 -12.00
N VAL A 435 -21.17 -0.08 -11.27
CA VAL A 435 -22.43 -0.53 -11.89
C VAL A 435 -23.17 0.62 -12.57
N GLU A 436 -23.12 1.82 -11.99
CA GLU A 436 -23.78 3.02 -12.54
C GLU A 436 -23.06 3.47 -13.82
N GLY A 437 -21.73 3.63 -13.75
CA GLY A 437 -20.92 4.03 -14.91
C GLY A 437 -20.64 2.91 -15.91
N ARG A 438 -21.00 1.66 -15.59
CA ARG A 438 -20.69 0.47 -16.40
C ARG A 438 -19.20 0.34 -16.74
N GLN A 439 -18.33 0.80 -15.84
CA GLN A 439 -16.89 0.83 -16.00
C GLN A 439 -16.19 -0.12 -15.02
N MET A 440 -15.01 -0.59 -15.40
CA MET A 440 -14.05 -1.15 -14.45
C MET A 440 -13.14 -0.03 -13.98
N GLN A 441 -13.26 0.35 -12.71
CA GLN A 441 -12.38 1.32 -12.09
C GLN A 441 -11.24 0.61 -11.39
N VAL A 442 -10.02 1.11 -11.61
CA VAL A 442 -8.82 0.67 -10.93
C VAL A 442 -8.35 1.80 -10.02
N ARG A 443 -8.10 1.45 -8.77
CA ARG A 443 -7.43 2.32 -7.81
C ARG A 443 -6.04 1.79 -7.59
N CYS A 444 -5.03 2.63 -7.73
CA CYS A 444 -3.63 2.27 -7.54
C CYS A 444 -2.86 3.39 -6.84
N MET A 445 -1.57 3.21 -6.64
CA MET A 445 -0.78 4.14 -5.85
C MET A 445 -0.37 5.40 -6.61
N GLY A 446 -0.34 5.37 -7.94
CA GLY A 446 0.05 6.49 -8.79
C GLY A 446 0.22 6.08 -10.24
N ASP A 447 0.74 6.98 -11.05
CA ASP A 447 0.90 6.83 -12.49
C ASP A 447 1.99 5.79 -12.86
N VAL A 448 3.08 5.70 -12.13
CA VAL A 448 4.13 4.68 -12.33
C VAL A 448 3.59 3.28 -12.01
N HIS A 449 2.80 3.16 -10.93
CA HIS A 449 2.12 1.91 -10.57
C HIS A 449 1.09 1.52 -11.65
N LEU A 450 0.30 2.47 -12.14
CA LEU A 450 -0.64 2.24 -13.24
C LEU A 450 0.05 1.71 -14.50
N GLU A 451 1.16 2.34 -14.89
CA GLU A 451 1.93 1.89 -16.05
C GLU A 451 2.45 0.45 -15.88
N HIS A 452 2.92 0.10 -14.66
CA HIS A 452 3.30 -1.27 -14.34
C HIS A 452 2.13 -2.24 -14.47
N ILE A 453 0.94 -1.89 -13.97
CA ILE A 453 -0.29 -2.69 -14.10
C ILE A 453 -0.61 -2.96 -15.58
N LEU A 454 -0.57 -1.93 -16.42
CA LEU A 454 -0.84 -2.05 -17.86
C LEU A 454 0.17 -2.97 -18.57
N GLN A 455 1.47 -2.79 -18.30
CA GLN A 455 2.53 -3.63 -18.87
C GLN A 455 2.39 -5.09 -18.43
N LYS A 456 2.08 -5.33 -17.16
CA LYS A 456 1.84 -6.67 -16.60
C LYS A 456 0.60 -7.33 -17.22
N MET A 457 -0.50 -6.57 -17.44
CA MET A 457 -1.70 -7.04 -18.13
C MET A 457 -1.39 -7.49 -19.55
N GLU A 458 -0.68 -6.67 -20.31
CA GLU A 458 -0.30 -7.01 -21.68
C GLU A 458 0.59 -8.26 -21.73
N ARG A 459 1.63 -8.30 -20.89
CA ARG A 459 2.61 -9.39 -20.88
C ARG A 459 2.05 -10.71 -20.35
N LYS A 460 1.42 -10.69 -19.16
CA LYS A 460 0.96 -11.93 -18.49
C LYS A 460 -0.38 -12.45 -19.04
N TYR A 461 -1.27 -11.54 -19.44
CA TYR A 461 -2.66 -11.89 -19.78
C TYR A 461 -3.03 -11.60 -21.24
N GLY A 462 -2.15 -10.94 -22.01
CA GLY A 462 -2.36 -10.62 -23.42
C GLY A 462 -3.60 -9.75 -23.63
N ILE A 463 -3.86 -8.81 -22.73
CA ILE A 463 -4.97 -7.85 -22.80
C ILE A 463 -4.43 -6.43 -22.69
N ARG A 464 -4.90 -5.55 -23.60
CA ARG A 464 -4.64 -4.12 -23.57
C ARG A 464 -5.92 -3.36 -23.18
N ALA A 465 -5.76 -2.33 -22.39
CA ALA A 465 -6.85 -1.47 -21.98
C ALA A 465 -6.60 -0.02 -22.40
N LYS A 466 -7.69 0.68 -22.73
CA LYS A 466 -7.72 2.13 -22.83
C LYS A 466 -8.10 2.71 -21.48
N LEU A 467 -7.47 3.84 -21.15
CA LEU A 467 -7.76 4.60 -19.96
C LEU A 467 -8.86 5.61 -20.25
N GLU A 468 -9.82 5.70 -19.37
CA GLU A 468 -10.92 6.65 -19.41
C GLU A 468 -11.06 7.38 -18.09
N THR A 469 -11.71 8.54 -18.11
CA THR A 469 -12.06 9.25 -16.87
C THR A 469 -13.04 8.40 -16.06
N PRO A 470 -12.80 8.21 -14.76
CA PRO A 470 -13.74 7.51 -13.90
C PRO A 470 -15.11 8.19 -13.89
N TYR A 471 -16.16 7.38 -13.91
CA TYR A 471 -17.51 7.87 -13.77
C TYR A 471 -17.67 8.61 -12.43
N ILE A 472 -18.22 9.82 -12.51
CA ILE A 472 -18.59 10.61 -11.35
C ILE A 472 -20.07 10.36 -11.06
N PRO A 473 -20.43 9.86 -9.86
CA PRO A 473 -21.81 9.57 -9.52
C PRO A 473 -22.57 10.87 -9.20
N TYR A 474 -22.81 11.68 -10.23
CA TYR A 474 -23.69 12.85 -10.11
C TYR A 474 -25.09 12.42 -9.67
N ARG A 475 -25.86 13.37 -9.12
CA ARG A 475 -27.27 13.21 -8.79
C ARG A 475 -28.04 14.40 -9.34
N GLU A 476 -29.35 14.21 -9.50
CA GLU A 476 -30.25 15.28 -9.87
C GLU A 476 -31.19 15.58 -8.69
N THR A 477 -31.65 16.80 -8.57
CA THR A 477 -32.72 17.18 -7.64
C THR A 477 -33.52 18.37 -8.20
N ILE A 478 -34.50 18.86 -7.45
CA ILE A 478 -35.33 19.98 -7.83
C ILE A 478 -35.35 21.05 -6.75
N ARG A 479 -35.59 22.32 -7.16
CA ARG A 479 -35.73 23.45 -6.22
C ARG A 479 -37.17 23.94 -6.08
N GLY A 480 -38.01 23.63 -7.06
CA GLY A 480 -39.37 24.10 -7.13
C GLY A 480 -40.41 23.02 -6.81
N THR A 481 -41.63 23.45 -6.49
CA THR A 481 -42.77 22.56 -6.31
C THR A 481 -43.73 22.75 -7.50
N VAL A 482 -44.23 21.66 -8.04
CA VAL A 482 -45.16 21.66 -9.18
C VAL A 482 -46.26 20.63 -8.98
N GLU A 483 -47.42 20.91 -9.53
CA GLU A 483 -48.49 19.91 -9.73
C GLU A 483 -48.60 19.59 -11.20
N VAL A 484 -48.66 18.33 -11.54
CA VAL A 484 -48.63 17.89 -12.94
C VAL A 484 -49.54 16.70 -13.17
N GLU A 485 -50.13 16.62 -14.33
CA GLU A 485 -50.93 15.49 -14.78
C GLU A 485 -50.18 14.66 -15.82
N GLY A 486 -50.22 13.32 -15.63
CA GLY A 486 -49.75 12.34 -16.59
C GLY A 486 -50.92 11.44 -17.04
N LYS A 487 -51.10 11.32 -18.35
CA LYS A 487 -52.22 10.55 -18.91
C LYS A 487 -51.71 9.62 -20.00
N HIS A 488 -51.68 8.33 -19.69
CA HIS A 488 -51.38 7.29 -20.67
C HIS A 488 -52.66 6.74 -21.26
N LYS A 489 -52.91 7.03 -22.54
CA LYS A 489 -54.05 6.52 -23.31
C LYS A 489 -53.56 5.95 -24.64
N LYS A 490 -53.65 4.64 -24.82
CA LYS A 490 -53.25 3.97 -26.07
C LYS A 490 -54.38 3.02 -26.49
N GLN A 491 -54.82 3.15 -27.74
CA GLN A 491 -55.85 2.31 -28.33
C GLN A 491 -55.28 1.66 -29.59
N SER A 492 -54.96 0.38 -29.53
CA SER A 492 -54.43 -0.40 -30.65
C SER A 492 -55.15 -1.73 -30.71
N GLY A 493 -56.34 -1.77 -31.31
CA GLY A 493 -57.11 -2.96 -31.65
C GLY A 493 -57.34 -3.97 -30.50
N GLY A 494 -58.50 -4.00 -29.88
CA GLY A 494 -58.82 -4.88 -28.74
C GLY A 494 -58.88 -4.11 -27.41
N HIS A 495 -58.23 -4.59 -26.38
CA HIS A 495 -58.15 -3.89 -25.08
C HIS A 495 -57.30 -2.62 -25.18
N GLY A 496 -57.82 -1.47 -24.77
CA GLY A 496 -57.09 -0.21 -24.64
C GLY A 496 -56.17 -0.21 -23.40
N GLN A 497 -55.29 0.79 -23.31
CA GLN A 497 -54.51 1.09 -22.10
C GLN A 497 -54.91 2.45 -21.58
N TYR A 498 -55.27 2.55 -20.31
CA TYR A 498 -55.65 3.82 -19.69
C TYR A 498 -55.08 3.94 -18.28
N GLY A 499 -54.35 5.00 -18.03
CA GLY A 499 -53.88 5.40 -16.71
C GLY A 499 -53.80 6.94 -16.66
N HIS A 500 -54.31 7.53 -15.57
CA HIS A 500 -54.24 8.97 -15.37
C HIS A 500 -53.93 9.26 -13.92
N VAL A 501 -52.94 10.09 -13.68
CA VAL A 501 -52.51 10.51 -12.35
C VAL A 501 -52.25 11.99 -12.29
N LYS A 502 -52.55 12.63 -11.17
CA LYS A 502 -52.10 13.98 -10.82
C LYS A 502 -51.11 13.87 -9.67
N LEU A 503 -49.90 14.35 -9.93
CA LEU A 503 -48.78 14.26 -8.96
C LEU A 503 -48.41 15.67 -8.49
N GLY A 504 -48.17 15.82 -7.19
CA GLY A 504 -47.46 16.93 -6.62
C GLY A 504 -45.98 16.52 -6.44
N ILE A 505 -45.05 17.30 -6.99
CA ILE A 505 -43.61 17.06 -6.92
C ILE A 505 -42.97 18.19 -6.13
N ALA A 506 -42.27 17.90 -5.07
CA ALA A 506 -41.65 18.90 -4.19
C ALA A 506 -40.23 18.46 -3.73
N PRO A 507 -39.32 19.40 -3.39
CA PRO A 507 -38.07 19.05 -2.78
C PRO A 507 -38.29 18.40 -1.40
N LEU A 508 -37.48 17.37 -1.10
CA LEU A 508 -37.40 16.69 0.19
C LEU A 508 -36.04 17.06 0.82
N TYR A 509 -36.07 17.70 1.98
CA TYR A 509 -34.84 18.19 2.64
C TYR A 509 -34.17 17.15 3.53
N GLU A 510 -34.92 16.13 3.98
CA GLU A 510 -34.40 15.01 4.76
C GLU A 510 -34.79 13.69 4.11
N GLY A 511 -33.80 12.88 3.72
CA GLY A 511 -33.99 11.63 3.00
C GLY A 511 -33.83 11.74 1.49
N GLU A 512 -33.79 10.60 0.82
CA GLU A 512 -33.58 10.53 -0.64
C GLU A 512 -34.88 10.59 -1.45
N PHE A 513 -35.95 9.94 -0.96
CA PHE A 513 -37.22 9.85 -1.64
C PHE A 513 -38.38 9.56 -0.70
N GLU A 514 -39.51 10.24 -0.90
CA GLU A 514 -40.75 9.99 -0.18
C GLU A 514 -41.93 9.94 -1.16
N PHE A 515 -42.81 8.94 -1.02
CA PHE A 515 -44.07 8.84 -1.76
C PHE A 515 -45.26 8.94 -0.82
N ILE A 516 -46.16 9.89 -1.11
CA ILE A 516 -47.32 10.16 -0.27
C ILE A 516 -48.60 9.89 -1.08
N ASP A 517 -49.50 9.05 -0.54
CA ASP A 517 -50.85 8.83 -1.08
C ASP A 517 -51.85 9.78 -0.42
N LYS A 518 -52.43 10.66 -1.22
CA LYS A 518 -53.54 11.58 -0.82
C LYS A 518 -54.81 11.36 -1.65
N ILE A 519 -55.00 10.16 -2.22
CA ILE A 519 -56.18 9.86 -3.01
C ILE A 519 -57.43 9.88 -2.13
N PHE A 520 -58.45 10.64 -2.58
CA PHE A 520 -59.74 10.69 -1.97
C PHE A 520 -60.79 10.09 -2.91
N GLY A 521 -61.82 9.42 -2.34
CA GLY A 521 -62.97 8.93 -3.13
C GLY A 521 -62.69 7.76 -4.09
N GLY A 522 -61.49 7.18 -4.10
CA GLY A 522 -61.14 6.04 -4.97
C GLY A 522 -60.88 6.46 -6.42
N ALA A 523 -60.46 7.71 -6.68
CA ALA A 523 -60.13 8.23 -8.02
C ALA A 523 -59.03 7.37 -8.69
N VAL A 524 -58.06 6.84 -7.92
CA VAL A 524 -57.15 5.80 -8.33
C VAL A 524 -57.43 4.56 -7.42
N PRO A 525 -57.78 3.39 -7.98
CA PRO A 525 -58.01 2.18 -7.20
C PRO A 525 -56.74 1.80 -6.44
N ARG A 526 -56.90 1.37 -5.15
CA ARG A 526 -55.78 1.05 -4.25
C ARG A 526 -54.77 0.06 -4.85
N GLN A 527 -55.24 -0.89 -5.66
CA GLN A 527 -54.40 -1.88 -6.33
C GLN A 527 -53.38 -1.27 -7.32
N TYR A 528 -53.61 -0.06 -7.86
CA TYR A 528 -52.77 0.59 -8.82
C TYR A 528 -51.80 1.62 -8.18
N ILE A 529 -51.97 2.01 -6.91
CA ILE A 529 -51.12 2.95 -6.20
C ILE A 529 -49.66 2.46 -6.13
N PRO A 530 -49.40 1.15 -5.82
CA PRO A 530 -48.00 0.64 -5.88
C PRO A 530 -47.38 0.71 -7.27
N ALA A 531 -48.18 0.58 -8.32
CA ALA A 531 -47.71 0.71 -9.69
C ALA A 531 -47.33 2.17 -10.04
N VAL A 532 -48.08 3.14 -9.50
CA VAL A 532 -47.70 4.59 -9.62
C VAL A 532 -46.37 4.83 -8.91
N GLU A 533 -46.20 4.42 -7.67
CA GLU A 533 -44.98 4.57 -6.92
C GLU A 533 -43.79 3.91 -7.65
N LYS A 534 -43.97 2.68 -8.13
CA LYS A 534 -42.93 1.99 -8.94
C LYS A 534 -42.59 2.77 -10.20
N GLY A 535 -43.55 3.34 -10.90
CA GLY A 535 -43.34 4.18 -12.07
C GLY A 535 -42.56 5.45 -11.75
N VAL A 536 -42.83 6.05 -10.58
CA VAL A 536 -42.09 7.20 -10.05
C VAL A 536 -40.62 6.79 -9.80
N ARG A 537 -40.38 5.75 -8.99
CA ARG A 537 -39.03 5.30 -8.63
C ARG A 537 -38.17 4.98 -9.86
N GLU A 538 -38.69 4.16 -10.76
CA GLU A 538 -37.95 3.78 -11.98
C GLU A 538 -37.67 4.99 -12.92
N THR A 539 -38.46 6.03 -12.85
CA THR A 539 -38.25 7.24 -13.62
C THR A 539 -37.17 8.13 -12.97
N LEU A 540 -37.23 8.27 -11.65
CA LEU A 540 -36.23 9.01 -10.87
C LEU A 540 -34.84 8.33 -10.94
N GLU A 541 -34.79 6.99 -10.93
CA GLU A 541 -33.53 6.24 -11.10
C GLU A 541 -32.84 6.51 -12.44
N LYS A 542 -33.59 6.83 -13.48
CA LYS A 542 -33.06 7.13 -14.83
C LYS A 542 -32.62 8.58 -14.99
N GLY A 543 -33.02 9.46 -14.08
CA GLY A 543 -32.84 10.90 -14.20
C GLY A 543 -33.67 11.53 -15.30
N LEU A 544 -33.83 12.84 -15.27
CA LEU A 544 -34.63 13.60 -16.21
C LEU A 544 -33.95 14.89 -16.70
N LEU A 545 -32.77 15.20 -16.19
CA LEU A 545 -31.98 16.39 -16.58
C LEU A 545 -30.71 15.99 -17.36
N ALA A 546 -29.94 15.05 -16.84
CA ALA A 546 -28.68 14.61 -17.42
C ALA A 546 -28.46 13.08 -17.26
N GLY A 547 -29.54 12.32 -17.00
CA GLY A 547 -29.51 10.86 -16.90
C GLY A 547 -28.96 10.30 -15.58
N TYR A 548 -28.82 11.14 -14.56
CA TYR A 548 -28.35 10.71 -13.23
C TYR A 548 -29.52 10.51 -12.27
N PRO A 549 -29.43 9.55 -11.34
CA PRO A 549 -30.51 9.31 -10.39
C PRO A 549 -30.92 10.56 -9.62
N MET A 550 -32.22 10.79 -9.49
CA MET A 550 -32.77 11.93 -8.75
C MET A 550 -32.94 11.60 -7.26
N ILE A 551 -32.50 12.49 -6.39
CA ILE A 551 -32.59 12.37 -4.94
C ILE A 551 -33.24 13.62 -4.31
N GLY A 552 -33.64 13.53 -3.04
CA GLY A 552 -34.25 14.65 -2.32
C GLY A 552 -35.59 15.07 -2.90
N ILE A 553 -36.44 14.10 -3.26
CA ILE A 553 -37.72 14.35 -3.94
C ILE A 553 -38.89 13.71 -3.18
N GLN A 554 -39.89 14.51 -2.91
CA GLN A 554 -41.18 14.06 -2.41
C GLN A 554 -42.19 14.06 -3.56
N VAL A 555 -42.87 12.94 -3.78
CA VAL A 555 -43.95 12.82 -4.76
C VAL A 555 -45.24 12.47 -4.06
N THR A 556 -46.27 13.32 -4.23
CA THR A 556 -47.60 13.12 -3.66
C THR A 556 -48.58 12.76 -4.78
N LEU A 557 -49.22 11.64 -4.68
CA LEU A 557 -50.34 11.26 -5.53
C LEU A 557 -51.60 11.98 -5.05
N LEU A 558 -52.00 13.01 -5.81
CA LEU A 558 -53.10 13.92 -5.42
C LEU A 558 -54.45 13.46 -5.93
N ASP A 559 -54.53 13.04 -7.19
CA ASP A 559 -55.74 12.69 -7.91
C ASP A 559 -55.44 11.78 -9.10
N GLY A 560 -56.48 11.31 -9.79
CA GLY A 560 -56.34 10.53 -11.01
C GLY A 560 -57.67 10.08 -11.56
N SER A 561 -57.65 9.24 -12.55
CA SER A 561 -58.88 8.54 -13.03
C SER A 561 -58.52 7.20 -13.64
N TYR A 562 -59.44 6.28 -13.63
CA TYR A 562 -59.31 4.96 -14.21
C TYR A 562 -60.44 4.62 -15.16
N HIS A 563 -60.23 3.61 -15.99
CA HIS A 563 -61.23 3.02 -16.86
C HIS A 563 -61.46 1.57 -16.45
N THR A 564 -62.71 1.19 -16.28
CA THR A 564 -63.08 -0.12 -15.70
C THR A 564 -62.51 -1.31 -16.48
N VAL A 565 -62.25 -1.18 -17.77
CA VAL A 565 -61.76 -2.24 -18.68
C VAL A 565 -60.32 -2.06 -19.09
N ASP A 566 -59.88 -0.81 -19.36
CA ASP A 566 -58.59 -0.51 -20.00
C ASP A 566 -57.50 -0.11 -19.03
N SER A 567 -57.78 -0.02 -17.73
CA SER A 567 -56.80 0.31 -16.72
C SER A 567 -55.98 -0.90 -16.29
N SER A 568 -54.68 -0.74 -16.16
CA SER A 568 -53.72 -1.74 -15.73
C SER A 568 -52.59 -1.12 -14.93
N GLU A 569 -51.87 -1.93 -14.17
CA GLU A 569 -50.63 -1.50 -13.46
C GLU A 569 -49.62 -0.81 -14.42
N LEU A 570 -49.43 -1.42 -15.61
CA LEU A 570 -48.54 -0.86 -16.62
C LEU A 570 -49.00 0.54 -17.10
N ALA A 571 -50.30 0.74 -17.28
CA ALA A 571 -50.86 2.02 -17.72
C ALA A 571 -50.63 3.12 -16.66
N PHE A 572 -50.84 2.80 -15.35
CA PHE A 572 -50.55 3.74 -14.27
C PHE A 572 -49.07 4.01 -14.05
N LYS A 573 -48.23 3.02 -14.23
CA LYS A 573 -46.77 3.16 -14.23
C LYS A 573 -46.33 4.14 -15.34
N MET A 574 -46.85 3.96 -16.54
CA MET A 574 -46.55 4.85 -17.69
C MET A 574 -47.12 6.25 -17.47
N ALA A 575 -48.28 6.39 -16.88
CA ALA A 575 -48.89 7.70 -16.58
C ALA A 575 -48.03 8.46 -15.55
N ALA A 576 -47.52 7.78 -14.50
CA ALA A 576 -46.60 8.36 -13.52
C ALA A 576 -45.30 8.83 -14.17
N ALA A 577 -44.69 8.00 -15.01
CA ALA A 577 -43.48 8.39 -15.76
C ALA A 577 -43.69 9.62 -16.67
N GLN A 578 -44.85 9.69 -17.35
CA GLN A 578 -45.19 10.86 -18.18
C GLN A 578 -45.41 12.14 -17.35
N ALA A 579 -46.04 12.01 -16.17
CA ALA A 579 -46.20 13.11 -15.24
C ALA A 579 -44.83 13.67 -14.79
N LEU A 580 -43.91 12.81 -14.37
CA LEU A 580 -42.58 13.26 -13.98
C LEU A 580 -41.81 13.92 -15.11
N LYS A 581 -41.77 13.30 -16.30
CA LYS A 581 -41.10 13.86 -17.48
C LYS A 581 -41.62 15.25 -17.86
N LYS A 582 -42.88 15.51 -17.61
CA LYS A 582 -43.52 16.83 -17.88
C LYS A 582 -43.28 17.81 -16.74
N GLY A 583 -43.33 17.35 -15.45
CA GLY A 583 -43.32 18.24 -14.31
C GLY A 583 -41.92 18.61 -13.83
N VAL A 584 -40.93 17.68 -13.91
CA VAL A 584 -39.57 17.94 -13.43
C VAL A 584 -38.90 19.13 -14.10
N PRO A 585 -39.01 19.37 -15.43
CA PRO A 585 -38.47 20.57 -16.06
C PRO A 585 -38.98 21.87 -15.44
N ASP A 586 -40.27 21.91 -15.08
CA ASP A 586 -40.90 23.10 -14.49
C ASP A 586 -40.55 23.26 -12.99
N ALA A 587 -40.08 22.19 -12.35
CA ALA A 587 -39.66 22.18 -10.96
C ALA A 587 -38.22 22.70 -10.73
N LYS A 588 -37.57 23.32 -11.71
CA LYS A 588 -36.21 23.85 -11.67
C LYS A 588 -35.18 22.76 -11.25
N PRO A 589 -34.98 21.75 -12.09
CA PRO A 589 -34.02 20.71 -11.79
C PRO A 589 -32.60 21.24 -11.78
N ILE A 590 -31.77 20.69 -10.89
CA ILE A 590 -30.35 21.00 -10.73
C ILE A 590 -29.53 19.73 -10.66
N LEU A 591 -28.27 19.83 -11.07
CA LEU A 591 -27.28 18.75 -10.95
C LEU A 591 -26.49 18.88 -9.66
N LEU A 592 -26.24 17.76 -9.00
CA LEU A 592 -25.46 17.65 -7.78
C LEU A 592 -24.20 16.84 -8.04
N GLU A 593 -23.09 17.25 -7.43
CA GLU A 593 -21.81 16.52 -7.44
C GLU A 593 -21.44 16.00 -6.06
N PRO A 594 -20.78 14.84 -5.97
CA PRO A 594 -20.31 14.31 -4.70
C PRO A 594 -19.12 15.12 -4.18
N VAL A 595 -19.21 15.58 -2.92
CA VAL A 595 -18.18 16.33 -2.20
C VAL A 595 -17.59 15.45 -1.11
N TYR A 596 -16.28 15.51 -0.95
CA TYR A 596 -15.53 14.72 0.02
C TYR A 596 -14.86 15.61 1.07
N ASN A 597 -14.84 15.16 2.31
CA ASN A 597 -13.95 15.67 3.33
C ASN A 597 -12.55 15.12 3.04
N VAL A 598 -11.60 16.01 2.83
CA VAL A 598 -10.21 15.69 2.48
C VAL A 598 -9.31 16.18 3.60
N ASN A 599 -8.43 15.31 4.11
CA ASN A 599 -7.38 15.68 5.04
C ASN A 599 -6.04 15.50 4.34
N VAL A 600 -5.33 16.58 4.08
CA VAL A 600 -3.99 16.58 3.47
C VAL A 600 -2.95 16.74 4.56
N ILE A 601 -2.03 15.80 4.66
CA ILE A 601 -0.99 15.70 5.67
C ILE A 601 0.35 15.94 4.99
N GLY A 602 1.14 16.88 5.48
CA GLY A 602 2.46 17.18 4.92
C GLY A 602 3.26 18.14 5.78
N PRO A 603 4.52 18.44 5.38
CA PRO A 603 5.36 19.42 6.08
C PRO A 603 4.77 20.82 6.04
N GLU A 604 4.97 21.55 7.14
CA GLU A 604 4.46 22.92 7.31
C GLU A 604 4.91 23.86 6.19
N GLU A 605 6.10 23.68 5.64
CA GLU A 605 6.64 24.50 4.56
C GLU A 605 5.81 24.48 3.26
N PHE A 606 5.05 23.40 3.00
CA PHE A 606 4.21 23.25 1.81
C PHE A 606 2.74 23.64 2.04
N MET A 607 2.35 24.03 3.24
CA MET A 607 0.93 24.27 3.57
C MET A 607 0.32 25.41 2.76
N GLY A 608 1.10 26.44 2.43
CA GLY A 608 0.65 27.54 1.56
C GLY A 608 0.26 27.06 0.17
N ASP A 609 1.12 26.24 -0.42
CA ASP A 609 0.91 25.68 -1.77
C ASP A 609 -0.27 24.70 -1.77
N ILE A 610 -0.36 23.83 -0.75
CA ILE A 610 -1.47 22.88 -0.59
C ILE A 610 -2.81 23.60 -0.48
N MET A 611 -2.91 24.63 0.36
CA MET A 611 -4.15 25.41 0.48
C MET A 611 -4.49 26.16 -0.81
N GLY A 612 -3.48 26.70 -1.49
CA GLY A 612 -3.65 27.37 -2.78
C GLY A 612 -4.21 26.42 -3.84
N ASP A 613 -3.64 25.20 -3.94
CA ASP A 613 -4.10 24.19 -4.89
C ASP A 613 -5.50 23.68 -4.55
N LEU A 614 -5.81 23.38 -3.28
CA LEU A 614 -7.15 22.97 -2.85
C LEU A 614 -8.21 24.03 -3.18
N ASN A 615 -7.90 25.32 -2.98
CA ASN A 615 -8.80 26.41 -3.38
C ASN A 615 -8.99 26.48 -4.90
N SER A 616 -7.93 26.26 -5.69
CA SER A 616 -8.03 26.22 -7.17
C SER A 616 -8.92 25.08 -7.67
N ARG A 617 -9.01 23.98 -6.90
CA ARG A 617 -9.87 22.81 -7.11
C ARG A 617 -11.28 22.96 -6.54
N ARG A 618 -11.75 24.17 -6.38
CA ARG A 618 -13.06 24.46 -5.80
C ARG A 618 -13.22 23.94 -4.36
N GLY A 619 -12.09 23.64 -3.71
CA GLY A 619 -12.06 23.15 -2.34
C GLY A 619 -12.36 24.28 -1.35
N ARG A 620 -13.11 23.93 -0.32
CA ARG A 620 -13.37 24.81 0.81
C ARG A 620 -12.50 24.38 1.99
N VAL A 621 -11.41 25.11 2.26
CA VAL A 621 -10.54 24.84 3.40
C VAL A 621 -11.31 25.14 4.69
N LEU A 622 -11.41 24.16 5.58
CA LEU A 622 -12.14 24.23 6.85
C LEU A 622 -11.23 24.63 8.01
N GLY A 623 -9.93 24.31 7.92
CA GLY A 623 -8.96 24.59 8.95
C GLY A 623 -7.69 23.77 8.82
N MET A 624 -6.80 23.97 9.77
CA MET A 624 -5.56 23.21 9.91
C MET A 624 -5.43 22.69 11.33
N ASP A 625 -4.93 21.46 11.47
CA ASP A 625 -4.56 20.85 12.74
C ASP A 625 -3.07 20.55 12.75
N GLN A 626 -2.48 20.56 13.93
CA GLN A 626 -1.13 20.07 14.11
C GLN A 626 -1.09 18.56 13.86
N GLY A 627 -0.14 18.08 13.07
CA GLY A 627 0.06 16.65 12.83
C GLY A 627 0.60 15.92 14.05
N VAL A 628 0.78 14.60 13.90
CA VAL A 628 1.27 13.71 14.97
C VAL A 628 2.72 14.04 15.37
N ARG A 629 3.44 14.79 14.53
CA ARG A 629 4.84 15.20 14.74
C ARG A 629 4.99 16.69 14.56
N GLU A 630 6.01 17.25 15.23
CA GLU A 630 6.46 18.61 15.01
C GLU A 630 6.87 18.81 13.54
N GLY A 631 6.47 19.93 12.95
CA GLY A 631 6.72 20.25 11.54
C GLY A 631 5.79 19.57 10.52
N ILE A 632 4.83 18.73 10.96
CA ILE A 632 3.79 18.17 10.12
C ILE A 632 2.44 18.80 10.45
N THR A 633 1.70 19.19 9.43
CA THR A 633 0.38 19.82 9.54
C THR A 633 -0.66 19.04 8.73
N VAL A 634 -1.90 19.10 9.19
CA VAL A 634 -3.07 18.51 8.51
C VAL A 634 -3.98 19.63 8.03
N VAL A 635 -4.14 19.78 6.73
CA VAL A 635 -5.13 20.68 6.12
C VAL A 635 -6.43 19.93 5.90
N LYS A 636 -7.53 20.44 6.43
CA LYS A 636 -8.88 19.91 6.27
C LYS A 636 -9.65 20.73 5.25
N ALA A 637 -10.23 20.08 4.24
CA ALA A 637 -11.01 20.74 3.22
C ALA A 637 -12.19 19.89 2.75
N GLN A 638 -13.18 20.52 2.13
CA GLN A 638 -14.22 19.85 1.37
C GLN A 638 -14.01 20.13 -0.11
N VAL A 639 -13.91 19.07 -0.90
CA VAL A 639 -13.53 19.17 -2.32
C VAL A 639 -14.43 18.25 -3.16
N PRO A 640 -14.92 18.70 -4.32
CA PRO A 640 -15.65 17.85 -5.25
C PRO A 640 -14.80 16.69 -5.78
N LEU A 641 -15.38 15.48 -5.91
CA LEU A 641 -14.67 14.29 -6.35
C LEU A 641 -13.95 14.47 -7.68
N VAL A 642 -14.56 15.15 -8.62
CA VAL A 642 -14.02 15.37 -9.97
C VAL A 642 -12.67 16.10 -9.94
N GLU A 643 -12.46 16.97 -8.96
CA GLU A 643 -11.21 17.74 -8.78
C GLU A 643 -10.10 16.94 -8.07
N MET A 644 -10.43 15.77 -7.54
CA MET A 644 -9.50 14.92 -6.78
C MET A 644 -8.92 13.76 -7.60
N LEU A 645 -9.35 13.57 -8.86
CA LEU A 645 -8.95 12.40 -9.66
C LEU A 645 -7.45 12.31 -9.92
N ASP A 646 -6.78 13.45 -10.12
CA ASP A 646 -5.33 13.56 -10.36
C ASP A 646 -4.55 14.08 -9.15
N TYR A 647 -5.23 14.37 -8.05
CA TYR A 647 -4.65 15.10 -6.92
C TYR A 647 -3.43 14.42 -6.29
N VAL A 648 -3.37 13.09 -6.28
CA VAL A 648 -2.23 12.34 -5.72
C VAL A 648 -0.92 12.67 -6.44
N THR A 649 -0.95 12.80 -7.76
CA THR A 649 0.23 13.14 -8.58
C THR A 649 0.64 14.58 -8.34
N VAL A 650 -0.33 15.50 -8.32
CA VAL A 650 -0.07 16.93 -8.10
C VAL A 650 0.46 17.18 -6.67
N LEU A 651 -0.16 16.57 -5.66
CA LEU A 651 0.29 16.69 -4.27
C LEU A 651 1.73 16.20 -4.08
N ARG A 652 2.09 15.05 -4.66
CA ARG A 652 3.46 14.53 -4.60
C ARG A 652 4.46 15.45 -5.29
N SER A 653 4.11 15.97 -6.46
CA SER A 653 4.97 16.93 -7.16
C SER A 653 5.22 18.19 -6.34
N MET A 654 4.14 18.76 -5.78
CA MET A 654 4.16 19.99 -4.98
C MET A 654 4.95 19.84 -3.68
N THR A 655 4.84 18.69 -3.03
CA THR A 655 5.43 18.42 -1.71
C THR A 655 6.71 17.57 -1.79
N GLN A 656 7.32 17.45 -2.96
CA GLN A 656 8.50 16.60 -3.19
C GLN A 656 8.27 15.14 -2.70
N GLY A 657 7.05 14.63 -2.87
CA GLY A 657 6.67 13.30 -2.43
C GLY A 657 6.25 13.17 -0.97
N GLN A 658 6.31 14.23 -0.16
CA GLN A 658 6.05 14.16 1.28
C GLN A 658 4.56 14.19 1.65
N GLY A 659 3.73 14.83 0.81
CA GLY A 659 2.30 14.95 1.05
C GLY A 659 1.56 13.63 0.86
N VAL A 660 0.65 13.36 1.78
CA VAL A 660 -0.34 12.29 1.68
C VAL A 660 -1.71 12.83 2.01
N PHE A 661 -2.77 12.20 1.54
CA PHE A 661 -4.12 12.59 1.91
C PHE A 661 -5.02 11.38 2.13
N ASN A 662 -6.11 11.60 2.81
CA ASN A 662 -7.26 10.70 2.85
C ASN A 662 -8.52 11.49 2.51
N MET A 663 -9.56 10.78 2.08
CA MET A 663 -10.83 11.40 1.74
C MET A 663 -12.01 10.50 2.11
N GLU A 664 -13.08 11.12 2.61
CA GLU A 664 -14.31 10.47 3.02
C GLU A 664 -15.50 11.21 2.40
N PHE A 665 -16.51 10.46 1.92
CA PHE A 665 -17.69 11.05 1.33
C PHE A 665 -18.43 11.93 2.38
N ASN A 666 -18.71 13.17 2.02
CA ASN A 666 -19.41 14.13 2.87
C ASN A 666 -20.89 14.28 2.50
N GLY A 667 -21.17 14.35 1.22
CA GLY A 667 -22.53 14.58 0.71
C GLY A 667 -22.52 15.06 -0.72
N TYR A 668 -23.67 15.58 -1.15
CA TYR A 668 -23.86 16.17 -2.49
C TYR A 668 -24.03 17.68 -2.38
N GLU A 669 -23.36 18.42 -3.26
CA GLU A 669 -23.52 19.87 -3.41
C GLU A 669 -23.85 20.21 -4.87
N GLU A 670 -24.45 21.38 -5.12
CA GLU A 670 -24.84 21.80 -6.46
C GLU A 670 -23.61 22.06 -7.35
N VAL A 671 -23.64 21.50 -8.56
CA VAL A 671 -22.63 21.75 -9.59
C VAL A 671 -22.72 23.20 -10.06
N PRO A 672 -21.61 23.96 -10.17
CA PRO A 672 -21.63 25.31 -10.72
C PRO A 672 -22.26 25.36 -12.12
N HIS A 673 -23.10 26.34 -12.39
CA HIS A 673 -23.95 26.45 -13.58
C HIS A 673 -23.22 26.15 -14.90
N LYS A 674 -22.03 26.74 -15.09
CA LYS A 674 -21.24 26.55 -16.32
C LYS A 674 -20.79 25.11 -16.55
N GLN A 675 -20.46 24.39 -15.46
CA GLN A 675 -20.06 22.98 -15.53
C GLN A 675 -21.28 22.08 -15.71
N ALA A 676 -22.39 22.39 -15.01
CA ALA A 676 -23.65 21.69 -15.19
C ALA A 676 -24.15 21.71 -16.63
N GLU A 677 -24.08 22.86 -17.30
CA GLU A 677 -24.45 22.99 -18.73
C GLU A 677 -23.63 22.06 -19.63
N THR A 678 -22.32 21.94 -19.37
CA THR A 678 -21.44 21.05 -20.15
C THR A 678 -21.81 19.56 -19.94
N ILE A 679 -22.11 19.17 -18.70
CA ILE A 679 -22.50 17.80 -18.38
C ILE A 679 -23.86 17.44 -18.99
N ILE A 680 -24.83 18.34 -18.89
CA ILE A 680 -26.18 18.17 -19.44
C ILE A 680 -26.13 18.08 -20.98
N ALA A 681 -25.33 18.95 -21.63
CA ALA A 681 -25.16 18.92 -23.09
C ALA A 681 -24.53 17.62 -23.59
N GLY A 682 -23.59 17.04 -22.80
CA GLY A 682 -22.99 15.74 -23.10
C GLY A 682 -24.02 14.60 -23.10
N PHE A 683 -24.99 14.63 -22.20
CA PHE A 683 -26.05 13.62 -22.11
C PHE A 683 -27.02 13.72 -23.33
N ALA A 684 -27.44 14.91 -23.70
CA ALA A 684 -28.33 15.10 -24.84
C ALA A 684 -27.75 14.57 -26.17
N GLY A 685 -26.44 14.68 -26.38
CA GLY A 685 -25.74 14.11 -27.53
C GLY A 685 -25.68 12.58 -27.59
N HIS A 686 -25.86 11.89 -26.45
CA HIS A 686 -25.89 10.42 -26.39
C HIS A 686 -27.30 9.83 -26.64
N GLU A 687 -28.39 10.58 -26.44
CA GLU A 687 -29.75 10.13 -26.81
C GLU A 687 -30.02 10.18 -28.31
N GLU A 688 -29.26 10.96 -29.06
CA GLU A 688 -29.43 11.09 -30.55
C GLU A 688 -28.53 10.11 -31.34
N SER A 689 -27.61 9.41 -30.73
CA SER A 689 -26.72 8.41 -31.37
C SER A 689 -27.11 6.97 -31.02
#